data_bf6e528a26cb4e112a0c2a200b261eb2
#
_entry.id   bf6e528a26cb4e112a0c2a200b261eb2
#
_cell.length_a   1.000
_cell.length_b   1.000
_cell.length_c   1.000
_cell.angle_alpha   90.00
_cell.angle_beta   90.00
_cell.angle_gamma   90.00
#
_symmetry.space_group_name_H-M   'P 1'
#
loop_
_entity.id
_entity.type
_entity.pdbx_description
1 polymer ?
#
loop_
_entity_poly.entity_id
_entity_poly.type
_entity_poly.pdbx_seq_one_letter_code
_entity_poly.pdbx_strand_id
1 'polypeptide(L)'
;MPLTVGTQLGSHEITALLGKGGMGEVYRARDLKLKREVAIKLLPDEFASDSDRVIRFQREAEVLASLVHPNIAGIYDIQESKGTRFLILELVEGETLADHIARGPIPVDEALAIAVQICEALEAAHEKGIVHRDLKPANVKLTPEGKVKVLDFGLAKVMERATAEPDLSNSPTLITGSMAVMIMGTAAYLSPEQARGRPGDPRSDIFAFGCVLYEMLTGHQAFHGEDASDILASVLKIDADFNRLPDKLNPRLTDLLRRCLAKNRKERWYAVGDIRIELQSIQAQSQRPELTVRAHTPLWRRTVPAVVAAVLAAGAVAAFMWIERPAPSPERVVRYSFNLPKDQNFSRVGRPVIAVSHDGTRIAYVANNQLYLKSLHEVEAKPIPGTNQDVSTPLFSPDGKWIAYFSSPKRKLEKIPVTGGAAVTLAENIDLPYEASWESNGQIVMGQPMGIVSVPDTGGKPETLIAANPNEILDGPQLLPKGEVLFTRALFSGDLDTRWDTAQIVVQNLKTGERKVIVQSGSGARYLPTGHLVYTVGATVYAVPFDPRKLQVLAGPVPVLEGVRRSQLATTGAAFFSLSDDGSLAYIPGGTTADLPRVLALADRSGGTRVLPLPPASYDVPRFSPDGKHVAVGIRDAREFNIWIYDLEGSTSIRRLTFGGRNQVPAWTPDGKRIVFRSDRDGEGLYWQAADGSGVAERLSTAEKYTYHSPLGWTPDAKTLAFYVASPTGGGSVWTLNLDGDRKPKPLVVSTTVLSNIRRISFSPDGQWIAYSSNEESNFSVYVQPYPPTGAKYKISTIGAGDSPVWSHDGKELVFSSGTGLKFVDVQTKPAFSSSEPKPLPITIELTQGRPYDITQDGKTFLVMQRPNETTSSEKPVLQINVVLNWFRELQERVPVK
;
A
#
# COMPACT_ATOMS: atom_id res chain seq x y z
N MET A 1 -9.07 45.67 5.23
CA MET A 1 -9.41 46.83 4.35
C MET A 1 -8.98 46.48 2.93
N PRO A 2 -9.72 46.82 1.88
CA PRO A 2 -9.26 46.58 0.51
C PRO A 2 -7.94 47.29 0.24
N LEU A 3 -7.01 46.62 -0.42
CA LEU A 3 -5.73 47.22 -0.75
C LEU A 3 -5.89 48.20 -1.90
N THR A 4 -5.21 49.36 -1.79
CA THR A 4 -5.20 50.37 -2.86
C THR A 4 -4.03 50.15 -3.83
N VAL A 5 -4.20 50.58 -5.08
CA VAL A 5 -3.11 50.58 -6.08
C VAL A 5 -1.91 51.32 -5.53
N GLY A 6 -0.71 50.74 -5.70
CA GLY A 6 0.54 51.27 -5.10
C GLY A 6 0.87 50.69 -3.71
N THR A 7 -0.03 49.88 -3.11
CA THR A 7 0.26 49.24 -1.82
C THR A 7 1.35 48.15 -2.03
N GLN A 8 2.33 48.19 -1.14
CA GLN A 8 3.44 47.24 -1.16
C GLN A 8 3.23 46.09 -0.16
N LEU A 9 3.19 44.86 -0.65
CA LEU A 9 3.14 43.60 0.13
C LEU A 9 4.45 42.88 -0.03
N GLY A 10 5.35 42.95 0.91
CA GLY A 10 6.70 42.39 0.79
C GLY A 10 7.44 42.98 -0.40
N SER A 11 7.81 42.15 -1.38
CA SER A 11 8.46 42.54 -2.65
C SER A 11 7.47 42.81 -3.78
N HIS A 12 6.17 42.85 -3.54
CA HIS A 12 5.15 42.97 -4.57
C HIS A 12 4.38 44.28 -4.45
N GLU A 13 4.22 44.96 -5.56
CA GLU A 13 3.46 46.24 -5.65
C GLU A 13 2.10 45.95 -6.31
N ILE A 14 1.00 46.29 -5.67
CA ILE A 14 -0.36 46.13 -6.19
C ILE A 14 -0.59 47.08 -7.34
N THR A 15 -0.96 46.57 -8.51
CA THR A 15 -1.20 47.41 -9.71
C THR A 15 -2.67 47.51 -10.10
N ALA A 16 -3.51 46.46 -9.80
CA ALA A 16 -4.95 46.49 -10.07
C ALA A 16 -5.69 45.47 -9.20
N LEU A 17 -6.98 45.64 -8.99
CA LEU A 17 -7.88 44.63 -8.47
C LEU A 17 -8.36 43.76 -9.66
N LEU A 18 -8.14 42.45 -9.62
CA LEU A 18 -8.61 41.48 -10.62
C LEU A 18 -10.00 40.94 -10.34
N GLY A 19 -10.33 40.77 -9.05
CA GLY A 19 -11.64 40.27 -8.66
C GLY A 19 -11.83 40.25 -7.14
N LYS A 20 -13.09 40.35 -6.73
CA LYS A 20 -13.54 40.23 -5.35
C LYS A 20 -14.58 39.10 -5.29
N GLY A 21 -14.33 38.06 -4.51
CA GLY A 21 -15.22 36.94 -4.36
C GLY A 21 -15.28 36.44 -2.91
N GLY A 22 -16.09 35.41 -2.68
CA GLY A 22 -16.29 34.90 -1.34
C GLY A 22 -15.05 34.24 -0.69
N MET A 23 -14.02 33.93 -1.48
CA MET A 23 -12.75 33.35 -1.01
C MET A 23 -11.60 34.37 -0.93
N GLY A 24 -11.93 35.65 -0.91
CA GLY A 24 -10.95 36.75 -0.79
C GLY A 24 -10.88 37.64 -2.02
N GLU A 25 -9.96 38.60 -1.97
CA GLU A 25 -9.69 39.56 -3.04
C GLU A 25 -8.45 39.12 -3.81
N VAL A 26 -8.48 39.21 -5.13
CA VAL A 26 -7.36 38.86 -6.02
C VAL A 26 -6.89 40.14 -6.71
N TYR A 27 -5.61 40.38 -6.61
CA TYR A 27 -4.98 41.58 -7.17
C TYR A 27 -3.94 41.25 -8.21
N ARG A 28 -3.78 42.06 -9.22
CA ARG A 28 -2.60 42.10 -10.08
C ARG A 28 -1.50 42.84 -9.33
N ALA A 29 -0.31 42.27 -9.31
CA ALA A 29 0.83 42.85 -8.66
C ALA A 29 2.11 42.65 -9.49
N ARG A 30 3.08 43.53 -9.29
CA ARG A 30 4.40 43.46 -9.87
C ARG A 30 5.41 42.99 -8.86
N ASP A 31 6.07 41.89 -9.09
CA ASP A 31 7.22 41.42 -8.35
C ASP A 31 8.42 42.33 -8.65
N LEU A 32 8.82 43.16 -7.68
CA LEU A 32 9.90 44.12 -7.83
C LEU A 32 11.30 43.45 -7.89
N LYS A 33 11.44 42.22 -7.36
CA LYS A 33 12.70 41.46 -7.39
C LYS A 33 12.89 40.75 -8.72
N LEU A 34 11.86 40.00 -9.14
CA LEU A 34 11.92 39.18 -10.36
C LEU A 34 11.42 39.94 -11.62
N LYS A 35 10.92 41.17 -11.45
CA LYS A 35 10.44 42.07 -12.53
C LYS A 35 9.37 41.42 -13.42
N ARG A 36 8.49 40.60 -12.83
CA ARG A 36 7.37 39.95 -13.51
C ARG A 36 6.03 40.33 -12.88
N GLU A 37 4.96 40.16 -13.64
CA GLU A 37 3.60 40.31 -13.14
C GLU A 37 3.09 38.99 -12.51
N VAL A 38 2.36 39.09 -11.43
CA VAL A 38 1.78 37.98 -10.67
C VAL A 38 0.38 38.31 -10.22
N ALA A 39 -0.41 37.28 -9.88
CA ALA A 39 -1.67 37.47 -9.17
C ALA A 39 -1.43 37.24 -7.68
N ILE A 40 -1.97 38.14 -6.83
CA ILE A 40 -1.93 37.98 -5.37
C ILE A 40 -3.34 37.79 -4.85
N LYS A 41 -3.56 36.65 -4.17
CA LYS A 41 -4.83 36.32 -3.52
C LYS A 41 -4.66 36.50 -2.01
N LEU A 42 -5.43 37.45 -1.44
CA LEU A 42 -5.44 37.69 0.00
C LEU A 42 -6.22 36.58 0.70
N LEU A 43 -5.70 36.13 1.84
CA LEU A 43 -6.41 35.20 2.72
C LEU A 43 -7.23 35.96 3.76
N PRO A 44 -8.46 35.56 4.11
CA PRO A 44 -9.27 36.20 5.11
C PRO A 44 -8.59 36.22 6.49
N ASP A 45 -8.80 37.30 7.26
CA ASP A 45 -8.16 37.56 8.57
C ASP A 45 -8.48 36.47 9.63
N GLU A 46 -9.58 35.75 9.48
CA GLU A 46 -10.00 34.62 10.34
C GLU A 46 -9.00 33.46 10.34
N PHE A 47 -8.09 33.41 9.37
CA PHE A 47 -7.04 32.37 9.26
C PHE A 47 -5.75 32.76 10.01
N ALA A 48 -5.62 34.00 10.47
CA ALA A 48 -4.38 34.48 11.10
C ALA A 48 -4.28 34.13 12.60
N SER A 49 -5.37 33.70 13.26
CA SER A 49 -5.45 33.61 14.73
C SER A 49 -5.12 32.23 15.33
N ASP A 50 -4.95 31.13 14.52
CA ASP A 50 -4.73 29.82 15.03
C ASP A 50 -3.49 29.16 14.38
N SER A 51 -2.45 28.93 15.19
CA SER A 51 -1.16 28.39 14.73
C SER A 51 -1.26 27.00 14.08
N ASP A 52 -2.16 26.13 14.55
CA ASP A 52 -2.31 24.76 14.01
C ASP A 52 -3.05 24.76 12.67
N ARG A 53 -3.93 25.74 12.45
CA ARG A 53 -4.61 25.96 11.16
C ARG A 53 -3.63 26.47 10.11
N VAL A 54 -2.74 27.33 10.52
CA VAL A 54 -1.68 27.90 9.68
C VAL A 54 -0.72 26.83 9.16
N ILE A 55 -0.22 25.95 10.04
CA ILE A 55 0.70 24.87 9.67
C ILE A 55 0.02 23.88 8.70
N ARG A 56 -1.25 23.60 8.90
CA ARG A 56 -2.03 22.73 7.99
C ARG A 56 -2.25 23.38 6.62
N PHE A 57 -2.61 24.67 6.61
CA PHE A 57 -2.75 25.44 5.38
C PHE A 57 -1.44 25.44 4.57
N GLN A 58 -0.31 25.68 5.23
CA GLN A 58 1.00 25.72 4.58
C GLN A 58 1.36 24.37 3.93
N ARG A 59 1.12 23.27 4.63
CA ARG A 59 1.34 21.92 4.07
C ARG A 59 0.44 21.61 2.88
N GLU A 60 -0.83 21.96 2.94
CA GLU A 60 -1.76 21.73 1.82
C GLU A 60 -1.41 22.63 0.61
N ALA A 61 -0.97 23.85 0.84
CA ALA A 61 -0.52 24.74 -0.22
C ALA A 61 0.83 24.32 -0.84
N GLU A 62 1.74 23.73 -0.08
CA GLU A 62 2.96 23.09 -0.62
C GLU A 62 2.62 21.93 -1.57
N VAL A 63 1.60 21.12 -1.24
CA VAL A 63 1.10 20.07 -2.13
C VAL A 63 0.52 20.68 -3.42
N LEU A 64 -0.27 21.75 -3.32
CA LEU A 64 -0.82 22.44 -4.49
C LEU A 64 0.28 23.12 -5.33
N ALA A 65 1.31 23.69 -4.73
CA ALA A 65 2.45 24.27 -5.42
C ALA A 65 3.28 23.23 -6.21
N SER A 66 3.17 21.96 -5.85
CA SER A 66 3.78 20.87 -6.61
C SER A 66 3.07 20.54 -7.93
N LEU A 67 1.87 21.11 -8.18
CA LEU A 67 1.12 20.96 -9.43
C LEU A 67 1.71 21.88 -10.50
N VAL A 68 2.57 21.34 -11.33
CA VAL A 68 3.12 22.02 -12.52
C VAL A 68 2.57 21.35 -13.76
N HIS A 69 1.64 22.03 -14.44
CA HIS A 69 1.00 21.52 -15.64
C HIS A 69 0.63 22.67 -16.58
N PRO A 70 0.74 22.52 -17.93
CA PRO A 70 0.45 23.59 -18.89
C PRO A 70 -0.99 24.15 -18.77
N ASN A 71 -1.96 23.34 -18.34
CA ASN A 71 -3.37 23.73 -18.20
C ASN A 71 -3.77 24.02 -16.74
N ILE A 72 -2.84 24.18 -15.81
CA ILE A 72 -3.10 24.59 -14.43
C ILE A 72 -2.35 25.88 -14.12
N ALA A 73 -3.00 26.82 -13.45
CA ALA A 73 -2.32 28.05 -12.99
C ALA A 73 -1.43 27.72 -11.78
N GLY A 74 -0.15 28.04 -11.88
CA GLY A 74 0.86 27.73 -10.87
C GLY A 74 0.73 28.59 -9.60
N ILE A 75 1.01 27.98 -8.44
CA ILE A 75 1.24 28.68 -7.18
C ILE A 75 2.74 28.87 -7.04
N TYR A 76 3.18 30.12 -6.93
CA TYR A 76 4.60 30.45 -6.83
C TYR A 76 5.12 30.48 -5.41
N ASP A 77 4.33 31.06 -4.47
CA ASP A 77 4.78 31.22 -3.09
C ASP A 77 3.59 31.58 -2.16
N ILE A 78 3.84 31.43 -0.85
CA ILE A 78 2.98 31.92 0.22
C ILE A 78 3.80 32.87 1.07
N GLN A 79 3.32 34.08 1.24
CA GLN A 79 4.03 35.08 2.03
C GLN A 79 3.12 35.71 3.07
N GLU A 80 3.76 36.31 4.08
CA GLU A 80 3.12 37.15 5.09
C GLU A 80 3.80 38.51 5.13
N SER A 81 3.01 39.59 5.10
CA SER A 81 3.51 40.96 5.24
C SER A 81 2.54 41.75 6.08
N LYS A 82 3.06 42.44 7.14
CA LYS A 82 2.29 43.28 8.10
C LYS A 82 1.05 42.55 8.67
N GLY A 83 1.18 41.26 8.97
CA GLY A 83 0.09 40.44 9.51
C GLY A 83 -0.95 39.96 8.47
N THR A 84 -0.80 40.31 7.19
CA THR A 84 -1.65 39.87 6.10
C THR A 84 -0.95 38.74 5.35
N ARG A 85 -1.61 37.58 5.20
CA ARG A 85 -1.12 36.43 4.43
C ARG A 85 -1.72 36.42 3.05
N PHE A 86 -0.91 36.01 2.09
CA PHE A 86 -1.32 35.99 0.70
C PHE A 86 -0.59 34.93 -0.10
N LEU A 87 -1.29 34.44 -1.14
CA LEU A 87 -0.74 33.51 -2.14
C LEU A 87 -0.24 34.33 -3.33
N ILE A 88 0.91 33.96 -3.84
CA ILE A 88 1.47 34.46 -5.10
C ILE A 88 1.22 33.43 -6.18
N LEU A 89 0.46 33.79 -7.18
CA LEU A 89 -0.04 32.91 -8.23
C LEU A 89 0.45 33.36 -9.60
N GLU A 90 0.43 32.46 -10.56
CA GLU A 90 0.59 32.76 -11.98
C GLU A 90 -0.50 33.77 -12.42
N LEU A 91 -0.11 34.88 -12.98
CA LEU A 91 -1.05 35.79 -13.63
C LEU A 91 -1.36 35.23 -15.02
N VAL A 92 -2.59 34.72 -15.19
CA VAL A 92 -3.05 34.19 -16.47
C VAL A 92 -3.76 35.31 -17.23
N GLU A 93 -3.24 35.69 -18.38
CA GLU A 93 -3.89 36.61 -19.31
C GLU A 93 -5.01 35.93 -20.09
N GLY A 94 -6.01 36.69 -20.54
CA GLY A 94 -7.17 36.21 -21.28
C GLY A 94 -8.47 36.33 -20.51
N GLU A 95 -9.56 35.92 -21.15
CA GLU A 95 -10.91 35.96 -20.59
C GLU A 95 -11.26 34.70 -19.81
N THR A 96 -12.29 34.75 -18.96
CA THR A 96 -12.81 33.55 -18.34
C THR A 96 -13.74 32.77 -19.32
N LEU A 97 -13.83 31.47 -19.15
CA LEU A 97 -14.77 30.64 -19.90
C LEU A 97 -16.22 31.11 -19.65
N ALA A 98 -16.51 31.70 -18.49
CA ALA A 98 -17.82 32.31 -18.21
C ALA A 98 -18.09 33.51 -19.12
N ASP A 99 -17.11 34.41 -19.33
CA ASP A 99 -17.21 35.55 -20.25
C ASP A 99 -17.39 35.08 -21.70
N HIS A 100 -16.73 33.97 -22.05
CA HIS A 100 -16.83 33.37 -23.39
C HIS A 100 -18.22 32.79 -23.64
N ILE A 101 -18.77 32.03 -22.70
CA ILE A 101 -20.12 31.44 -22.77
C ILE A 101 -21.21 32.52 -22.74
N ALA A 102 -21.00 33.63 -22.07
CA ALA A 102 -21.97 34.75 -22.01
C ALA A 102 -22.27 35.35 -23.39
N ARG A 103 -21.45 35.12 -24.41
CA ARG A 103 -21.67 35.54 -25.82
C ARG A 103 -22.54 34.58 -26.63
N GLY A 104 -22.82 33.39 -26.05
CA GLY A 104 -23.61 32.33 -26.66
C GLY A 104 -22.96 30.97 -26.57
N PRO A 105 -23.66 29.92 -27.03
CA PRO A 105 -23.11 28.56 -27.04
C PRO A 105 -21.85 28.45 -27.90
N ILE A 106 -20.89 27.70 -27.44
CA ILE A 106 -19.60 27.50 -28.10
C ILE A 106 -19.76 26.44 -29.21
N PRO A 107 -19.19 26.64 -30.41
CA PRO A 107 -19.17 25.62 -31.45
C PRO A 107 -18.62 24.28 -30.94
N VAL A 108 -19.21 23.16 -31.38
CA VAL A 108 -18.93 21.83 -30.83
C VAL A 108 -17.43 21.49 -30.86
N ASP A 109 -16.76 21.78 -32.01
CA ASP A 109 -15.33 21.44 -32.16
C ASP A 109 -14.45 22.26 -31.19
N GLU A 110 -14.78 23.53 -30.98
CA GLU A 110 -14.10 24.40 -30.02
C GLU A 110 -14.39 23.97 -28.58
N ALA A 111 -15.64 23.66 -28.26
CA ALA A 111 -16.03 23.14 -26.94
C ALA A 111 -15.33 21.85 -26.61
N LEU A 112 -15.14 20.93 -27.56
CA LEU A 112 -14.39 19.70 -27.39
C LEU A 112 -12.90 19.97 -27.15
N ALA A 113 -12.29 20.92 -27.86
CA ALA A 113 -10.88 21.29 -27.69
C ALA A 113 -10.62 21.90 -26.31
N ILE A 114 -11.54 22.71 -25.78
CA ILE A 114 -11.50 23.27 -24.43
C ILE A 114 -11.71 22.16 -23.40
N ALA A 115 -12.70 21.29 -23.59
CA ALA A 115 -13.05 20.20 -22.69
C ALA A 115 -11.89 19.21 -22.50
N VAL A 116 -11.15 18.85 -23.58
CA VAL A 116 -9.97 17.99 -23.51
C VAL A 116 -8.91 18.62 -22.61
N GLN A 117 -8.61 19.91 -22.74
CA GLN A 117 -7.61 20.61 -21.94
C GLN A 117 -8.03 20.74 -20.47
N ILE A 118 -9.34 20.90 -20.16
CA ILE A 118 -9.84 20.85 -18.78
C ILE A 118 -9.63 19.44 -18.20
N CYS A 119 -9.91 18.40 -18.98
CA CYS A 119 -9.68 17.03 -18.54
C CYS A 119 -8.19 16.76 -18.26
N GLU A 120 -7.26 17.26 -19.07
CA GLU A 120 -5.81 17.14 -18.85
C GLU A 120 -5.39 17.81 -17.52
N ALA A 121 -5.93 18.97 -17.21
CA ALA A 121 -5.69 19.66 -15.95
C ALA A 121 -6.21 18.85 -14.75
N LEU A 122 -7.44 18.35 -14.83
CA LEU A 122 -8.05 17.56 -13.76
C LEU A 122 -7.34 16.20 -13.58
N GLU A 123 -6.95 15.55 -14.67
CA GLU A 123 -6.22 14.27 -14.64
C GLU A 123 -4.88 14.42 -13.89
N ALA A 124 -4.09 15.44 -14.26
CA ALA A 124 -2.81 15.73 -13.59
C ALA A 124 -2.96 16.04 -12.09
N ALA A 125 -4.06 16.67 -11.67
CA ALA A 125 -4.35 16.94 -10.27
C ALA A 125 -4.81 15.67 -9.54
N HIS A 126 -5.73 14.89 -10.14
CA HIS A 126 -6.25 13.65 -9.57
C HIS A 126 -5.15 12.59 -9.37
N GLU A 127 -4.17 12.48 -10.27
CA GLU A 127 -3.01 11.61 -10.12
C GLU A 127 -2.17 11.92 -8.88
N LYS A 128 -2.15 13.18 -8.45
CA LYS A 128 -1.52 13.62 -7.20
C LYS A 128 -2.46 13.62 -5.98
N GLY A 129 -3.66 13.04 -6.13
CA GLY A 129 -4.67 12.98 -5.07
C GLY A 129 -5.34 14.33 -4.76
N ILE A 130 -5.22 15.31 -5.66
CA ILE A 130 -5.80 16.64 -5.51
C ILE A 130 -7.12 16.71 -6.27
N VAL A 131 -8.20 17.07 -5.58
CA VAL A 131 -9.54 17.26 -6.12
C VAL A 131 -9.85 18.75 -6.16
N HIS A 132 -10.37 19.27 -7.29
CA HIS A 132 -10.61 20.69 -7.49
C HIS A 132 -11.74 21.22 -6.61
N ARG A 133 -12.89 20.55 -6.60
CA ARG A 133 -14.09 20.79 -5.78
C ARG A 133 -14.92 22.04 -6.07
N ASP A 134 -14.41 23.01 -6.81
CA ASP A 134 -15.08 24.24 -7.21
C ASP A 134 -14.86 24.54 -8.71
N LEU A 135 -14.94 23.50 -9.56
CA LEU A 135 -14.81 23.68 -11.00
C LEU A 135 -16.08 24.35 -11.56
N LYS A 136 -15.88 25.49 -12.23
CA LYS A 136 -16.95 26.30 -12.86
C LYS A 136 -16.33 27.15 -13.98
N PRO A 137 -17.12 27.69 -14.94
CA PRO A 137 -16.57 28.50 -16.02
C PRO A 137 -15.74 29.71 -15.58
N ALA A 138 -16.08 30.32 -14.45
CA ALA A 138 -15.32 31.46 -13.89
C ALA A 138 -13.91 31.06 -13.39
N ASN A 139 -13.68 29.78 -13.11
CA ASN A 139 -12.38 29.25 -12.69
C ASN A 139 -11.57 28.62 -13.83
N VAL A 140 -12.01 28.86 -15.08
CA VAL A 140 -11.29 28.41 -16.29
C VAL A 140 -10.98 29.64 -17.13
N LYS A 141 -9.71 29.87 -17.48
CA LYS A 141 -9.30 30.95 -18.37
C LYS A 141 -8.85 30.43 -19.73
N LEU A 142 -9.18 31.22 -20.74
CA LEU A 142 -8.76 31.03 -22.14
C LEU A 142 -7.71 32.07 -22.49
N THR A 143 -6.49 31.64 -22.76
CA THR A 143 -5.43 32.57 -23.19
C THR A 143 -5.64 32.98 -24.65
N PRO A 144 -5.05 34.13 -25.09
CA PRO A 144 -5.13 34.58 -26.49
C PRO A 144 -4.65 33.53 -27.51
N GLU A 145 -3.80 32.60 -27.11
CA GLU A 145 -3.27 31.50 -27.95
C GLU A 145 -4.19 30.25 -27.93
N GLY A 146 -5.36 30.31 -27.31
CA GLY A 146 -6.32 29.22 -27.23
C GLY A 146 -5.98 28.13 -26.21
N LYS A 147 -5.08 28.40 -25.25
CA LYS A 147 -4.78 27.49 -24.16
C LYS A 147 -5.73 27.68 -23.00
N VAL A 148 -6.14 26.58 -22.41
CA VAL A 148 -6.94 26.56 -21.17
C VAL A 148 -6.03 26.59 -19.96
N LYS A 149 -6.37 27.42 -18.98
CA LYS A 149 -5.75 27.41 -17.64
C LYS A 149 -6.84 27.29 -16.59
N VAL A 150 -6.84 26.20 -15.83
CA VAL A 150 -7.74 25.99 -14.68
C VAL A 150 -7.11 26.64 -13.44
N LEU A 151 -7.93 27.44 -12.74
CA LEU A 151 -7.54 28.24 -11.58
C LEU A 151 -8.03 27.61 -10.28
N ASP A 152 -7.47 28.00 -9.15
CA ASP A 152 -7.98 27.75 -7.79
C ASP A 152 -8.18 26.27 -7.38
N PHE A 153 -7.30 25.37 -7.80
CA PHE A 153 -7.33 23.96 -7.36
C PHE A 153 -7.30 23.81 -5.85
N GLY A 154 -8.25 23.05 -5.28
CA GLY A 154 -8.23 22.55 -3.92
C GLY A 154 -8.29 23.58 -2.78
N LEU A 155 -8.25 24.89 -3.06
CA LEU A 155 -8.25 25.94 -2.05
C LEU A 155 -9.52 25.97 -1.19
N ALA A 156 -10.65 25.49 -1.73
CA ALA A 156 -11.93 25.41 -1.00
C ALA A 156 -11.85 24.46 0.23
N LYS A 157 -11.16 23.32 0.12
CA LYS A 157 -10.99 22.36 1.22
C LYS A 157 -10.14 22.89 2.36
N VAL A 158 -9.10 23.65 1.99
CA VAL A 158 -8.20 24.28 2.96
C VAL A 158 -8.96 25.27 3.82
N MET A 159 -9.93 25.96 3.22
CA MET A 159 -10.78 26.94 3.88
C MET A 159 -11.91 26.30 4.73
N GLU A 160 -12.64 25.30 4.22
CA GLU A 160 -13.74 24.63 4.95
C GLU A 160 -13.27 23.90 6.24
N ARG A 161 -12.12 23.25 6.22
CA ARG A 161 -11.56 22.59 7.42
C ARG A 161 -11.07 23.55 8.50
N ALA A 162 -10.88 24.81 8.16
CA ALA A 162 -10.48 25.84 9.09
C ALA A 162 -11.66 26.47 9.84
N THR A 163 -12.89 26.31 9.35
CA THR A 163 -14.11 26.90 9.95
C THR A 163 -14.99 25.90 10.73
N ALA A 164 -14.69 24.60 10.71
CA ALA A 164 -15.46 23.59 11.43
C ALA A 164 -15.00 23.46 12.89
N GLU A 165 -15.76 24.01 13.84
CA GLU A 165 -15.71 23.60 15.25
C GLU A 165 -16.32 22.20 15.44
N PRO A 166 -15.78 21.35 16.36
CA PRO A 166 -16.36 20.06 16.68
C PRO A 166 -17.43 20.24 17.79
N ASP A 167 -18.63 20.59 17.42
CA ASP A 167 -19.87 20.26 18.14
C ASP A 167 -21.04 21.01 17.52
N LEU A 168 -21.95 20.26 16.88
CA LEU A 168 -23.38 20.54 16.90
C LEU A 168 -24.12 19.46 16.08
N SER A 169 -24.51 18.40 16.79
CA SER A 169 -25.57 17.48 16.40
C SER A 169 -26.90 18.25 16.37
N ASN A 170 -27.61 18.12 15.23
CA ASN A 170 -29.03 18.43 15.06
C ASN A 170 -29.48 19.91 15.13
N SER A 171 -29.44 20.59 13.97
CA SER A 171 -30.57 21.45 13.57
C SER A 171 -30.38 22.01 12.16
N PRO A 172 -31.35 21.88 11.21
CA PRO A 172 -31.30 22.50 9.90
C PRO A 172 -32.00 23.86 9.96
N THR A 173 -31.32 24.88 10.41
CA THR A 173 -31.77 26.27 10.19
C THR A 173 -30.69 27.23 10.70
N LEU A 174 -30.14 27.99 9.78
CA LEU A 174 -29.67 29.37 9.86
C LEU A 174 -28.46 29.57 8.93
N ILE A 175 -28.77 29.72 7.63
CA ILE A 175 -27.82 30.31 6.67
C ILE A 175 -27.93 31.82 6.88
N THR A 176 -26.92 32.42 7.51
CA THR A 176 -26.83 33.91 7.65
C THR A 176 -26.64 34.56 6.29
N GLY A 177 -27.26 35.69 6.06
CA GLY A 177 -27.43 36.37 4.77
C GLY A 177 -26.15 36.63 3.93
N SER A 178 -24.92 36.58 4.51
CA SER A 178 -23.65 36.69 3.77
C SER A 178 -23.28 35.42 3.01
N MET A 179 -23.66 34.24 3.50
CA MET A 179 -23.45 32.95 2.82
C MET A 179 -24.38 32.73 1.62
N ALA A 180 -25.60 33.27 1.66
CA ALA A 180 -26.61 33.08 0.61
C ALA A 180 -26.19 33.69 -0.75
N VAL A 181 -25.52 34.84 -0.75
CA VAL A 181 -25.05 35.51 -1.99
C VAL A 181 -23.82 34.79 -2.57
N MET A 182 -23.00 34.18 -1.69
CA MET A 182 -21.80 33.41 -2.07
C MET A 182 -22.13 32.06 -2.72
N ILE A 183 -23.23 31.45 -2.33
CA ILE A 183 -23.69 30.12 -2.79
C ILE A 183 -24.34 30.20 -4.16
N MET A 184 -24.95 31.35 -4.56
CA MET A 184 -25.78 31.48 -5.76
C MET A 184 -25.04 31.23 -7.10
N GLY A 185 -23.74 31.63 -7.20
CA GLY A 185 -22.95 31.43 -8.43
C GLY A 185 -22.23 30.06 -8.51
N THR A 186 -22.12 29.33 -7.40
CA THR A 186 -21.40 28.05 -7.33
C THR A 186 -22.36 26.85 -7.24
N ALA A 187 -23.59 27.04 -6.74
CA ALA A 187 -24.57 25.99 -6.48
C ALA A 187 -24.87 25.11 -7.69
N ALA A 188 -24.90 25.68 -8.89
CA ALA A 188 -25.24 24.99 -10.14
C ALA A 188 -24.19 23.92 -10.59
N TYR A 189 -22.97 23.99 -10.07
CA TYR A 189 -21.85 23.10 -10.42
C TYR A 189 -21.50 22.12 -9.30
N LEU A 190 -22.11 22.23 -8.11
CA LEU A 190 -21.92 21.31 -7.01
C LEU A 190 -22.43 19.91 -7.38
N SER A 191 -21.64 18.90 -7.06
CA SER A 191 -22.12 17.52 -7.22
C SER A 191 -23.23 17.19 -6.21
N PRO A 192 -24.10 16.21 -6.47
CA PRO A 192 -25.17 15.79 -5.54
C PRO A 192 -24.66 15.40 -4.14
N GLU A 193 -23.46 14.84 -4.03
CA GLU A 193 -22.81 14.54 -2.75
C GLU A 193 -22.38 15.82 -2.01
N GLN A 194 -21.80 16.80 -2.70
CA GLN A 194 -21.44 18.10 -2.11
C GLN A 194 -22.70 18.88 -1.69
N ALA A 195 -23.75 18.85 -2.51
CA ALA A 195 -25.03 19.44 -2.17
C ALA A 195 -25.69 18.83 -0.91
N ARG A 196 -25.32 17.59 -0.54
CA ARG A 196 -25.72 16.92 0.71
C ARG A 196 -24.72 17.12 1.86
N GLY A 197 -23.73 17.99 1.74
CA GLY A 197 -22.71 18.24 2.76
C GLY A 197 -21.67 17.12 2.88
N ARG A 198 -21.58 16.20 1.92
CA ARG A 198 -20.58 15.12 1.92
C ARG A 198 -19.29 15.60 1.24
N PRO A 199 -18.12 15.11 1.67
CA PRO A 199 -16.87 15.49 1.04
C PRO A 199 -16.84 15.07 -0.44
N GLY A 200 -16.42 16.00 -1.30
CA GLY A 200 -16.20 15.73 -2.72
C GLY A 200 -14.96 14.87 -2.96
N ASP A 201 -15.04 14.00 -3.97
CA ASP A 201 -13.94 13.17 -4.49
C ASP A 201 -13.71 13.45 -5.99
N PRO A 202 -12.80 12.77 -6.72
CA PRO A 202 -12.58 12.99 -8.16
C PRO A 202 -13.83 12.93 -9.02
N ARG A 203 -14.84 12.15 -8.65
CA ARG A 203 -16.12 12.08 -9.38
C ARG A 203 -17.02 13.30 -9.16
N SER A 204 -16.74 14.09 -8.13
CA SER A 204 -17.41 15.39 -7.95
C SER A 204 -16.91 16.39 -8.98
N ASP A 205 -15.62 16.39 -9.32
CA ASP A 205 -15.06 17.21 -10.40
C ASP A 205 -15.58 16.75 -11.78
N ILE A 206 -15.79 15.45 -11.96
CA ILE A 206 -16.41 14.90 -13.17
C ILE A 206 -17.85 15.41 -13.35
N PHE A 207 -18.64 15.52 -12.29
CA PHE A 207 -19.97 16.09 -12.35
C PHE A 207 -19.91 17.59 -12.70
N ALA A 208 -19.04 18.34 -12.04
CA ALA A 208 -18.82 19.75 -12.33
C ALA A 208 -18.33 19.98 -13.77
N PHE A 209 -17.40 19.14 -14.25
CA PHE A 209 -16.97 19.12 -15.66
C PHE A 209 -18.16 18.90 -16.62
N GLY A 210 -19.06 17.94 -16.28
CA GLY A 210 -20.29 17.71 -17.05
C GLY A 210 -21.17 18.94 -17.13
N CYS A 211 -21.32 19.69 -16.01
CA CYS A 211 -22.06 20.95 -15.99
C CYS A 211 -21.40 22.03 -16.89
N VAL A 212 -20.05 22.15 -16.80
CA VAL A 212 -19.30 23.10 -17.64
C VAL A 212 -19.42 22.76 -19.13
N LEU A 213 -19.25 21.49 -19.50
CA LEU A 213 -19.37 21.04 -20.91
C LEU A 213 -20.81 21.23 -21.44
N TYR A 214 -21.81 20.92 -20.63
CA TYR A 214 -23.22 21.16 -21.01
C TYR A 214 -23.46 22.65 -21.28
N GLU A 215 -22.95 23.53 -20.39
CA GLU A 215 -23.11 24.98 -20.52
C GLU A 215 -22.36 25.54 -21.74
N MET A 216 -21.17 25.05 -22.04
CA MET A 216 -20.45 25.39 -23.28
C MET A 216 -21.29 25.09 -24.54
N LEU A 217 -21.94 23.92 -24.59
CA LEU A 217 -22.66 23.45 -25.75
C LEU A 217 -24.06 24.11 -25.92
N THR A 218 -24.68 24.52 -24.81
CA THR A 218 -26.05 25.04 -24.79
C THR A 218 -26.19 26.52 -24.55
N GLY A 219 -25.13 27.14 -23.96
CA GLY A 219 -25.18 28.51 -23.42
C GLY A 219 -26.03 28.65 -22.15
N HIS A 220 -26.48 27.53 -21.56
CA HIS A 220 -27.32 27.51 -20.37
C HIS A 220 -26.79 26.57 -19.31
N GLN A 221 -26.93 26.91 -18.03
CA GLN A 221 -26.59 26.03 -16.94
C GLN A 221 -27.41 24.75 -16.95
N ALA A 222 -26.78 23.61 -16.65
CA ALA A 222 -27.43 22.29 -16.57
C ALA A 222 -28.54 22.23 -15.49
N PHE A 223 -28.32 22.98 -14.39
CA PHE A 223 -29.22 23.07 -13.24
C PHE A 223 -29.41 24.53 -12.86
N HIS A 224 -30.67 24.95 -12.74
CA HIS A 224 -31.05 26.32 -12.47
C HIS A 224 -32.23 26.40 -11.48
N GLY A 225 -32.44 27.54 -10.87
CA GLY A 225 -33.51 27.82 -9.91
C GLY A 225 -33.57 29.31 -9.59
N GLU A 226 -34.65 29.76 -8.95
CA GLU A 226 -34.85 31.17 -8.58
C GLU A 226 -33.94 31.60 -7.43
N ASP A 227 -33.58 30.63 -6.53
CA ASP A 227 -32.66 30.84 -5.43
C ASP A 227 -31.66 29.66 -5.27
N ALA A 228 -30.72 29.77 -4.32
CA ALA A 228 -29.71 28.76 -4.08
C ALA A 228 -30.30 27.41 -3.63
N SER A 229 -31.44 27.43 -2.93
CA SER A 229 -32.15 26.23 -2.47
C SER A 229 -32.79 25.49 -3.60
N ASP A 230 -33.39 26.22 -4.55
CA ASP A 230 -33.99 25.68 -5.77
C ASP A 230 -32.92 25.07 -6.69
N ILE A 231 -31.79 25.74 -6.85
CA ILE A 231 -30.63 25.20 -7.60
C ILE A 231 -30.14 23.91 -6.96
N LEU A 232 -29.94 23.86 -5.63
CA LEU A 232 -29.54 22.65 -4.92
C LEU A 232 -30.59 21.52 -5.05
N ALA A 233 -31.88 21.86 -4.98
CA ALA A 233 -32.96 20.88 -5.22
C ALA A 233 -32.91 20.32 -6.65
N SER A 234 -32.64 21.18 -7.64
CA SER A 234 -32.47 20.80 -9.05
C SER A 234 -31.27 19.86 -9.21
N VAL A 235 -30.10 20.20 -8.65
CA VAL A 235 -28.90 19.34 -8.63
C VAL A 235 -29.19 17.96 -8.01
N LEU A 236 -30.02 17.92 -6.98
CA LEU A 236 -30.30 16.67 -6.24
C LEU A 236 -31.34 15.77 -6.93
N LYS A 237 -32.32 16.34 -7.64
CA LYS A 237 -33.55 15.62 -8.04
C LYS A 237 -33.88 15.69 -9.52
N ILE A 238 -33.45 16.73 -10.25
CA ILE A 238 -33.85 16.99 -11.63
C ILE A 238 -32.71 16.60 -12.58
N ASP A 239 -33.01 15.86 -13.64
CA ASP A 239 -32.01 15.57 -14.67
C ASP A 239 -31.83 16.79 -15.59
N ALA A 240 -30.61 16.92 -16.15
CA ALA A 240 -30.35 17.98 -17.14
C ALA A 240 -31.23 17.80 -18.41
N ASP A 241 -31.63 18.89 -18.98
CA ASP A 241 -32.49 18.88 -20.19
C ASP A 241 -31.63 18.66 -21.46
N PHE A 242 -31.46 17.41 -21.83
CA PHE A 242 -30.67 17.01 -23.01
C PHE A 242 -31.35 17.43 -24.37
N ASN A 243 -32.56 17.88 -24.37
CA ASN A 243 -33.24 18.40 -25.61
C ASN A 243 -32.67 19.78 -26.01
N ARG A 244 -31.96 20.46 -25.14
CA ARG A 244 -31.26 21.73 -25.44
C ARG A 244 -29.93 21.56 -26.15
N LEU A 245 -29.42 20.35 -26.24
CA LEU A 245 -28.19 20.08 -26.97
C LEU A 245 -28.41 20.26 -28.49
N PRO A 246 -27.38 20.63 -29.26
CA PRO A 246 -27.47 20.77 -30.71
C PRO A 246 -28.03 19.53 -31.43
N ASP A 247 -28.97 19.67 -32.36
CA ASP A 247 -29.66 18.57 -33.06
C ASP A 247 -28.76 17.56 -33.79
N LYS A 248 -27.56 17.99 -34.18
CA LYS A 248 -26.56 17.15 -34.89
C LYS A 248 -25.37 16.74 -34.01
N LEU A 249 -25.57 16.74 -32.70
CA LEU A 249 -24.52 16.32 -31.77
C LEU A 249 -24.22 14.82 -31.92
N ASN A 250 -22.93 14.46 -31.86
CA ASN A 250 -22.53 13.05 -31.87
C ASN A 250 -23.20 12.30 -30.68
N PRO A 251 -23.96 11.21 -30.93
CA PRO A 251 -24.64 10.46 -29.83
C PRO A 251 -23.73 10.05 -28.69
N ARG A 252 -22.47 9.73 -28.99
CA ARG A 252 -21.46 9.39 -27.96
C ARG A 252 -21.17 10.56 -27.01
N LEU A 253 -21.20 11.81 -27.51
CA LEU A 253 -21.00 12.98 -26.67
C LEU A 253 -22.20 13.21 -25.75
N THR A 254 -23.43 12.95 -26.24
CA THR A 254 -24.62 12.96 -25.40
C THR A 254 -24.57 11.91 -24.30
N ASP A 255 -24.12 10.68 -24.60
CA ASP A 255 -23.97 9.61 -23.61
C ASP A 255 -22.85 9.90 -22.61
N LEU A 256 -21.77 10.53 -23.06
CA LEU A 256 -20.68 10.99 -22.20
C LEU A 256 -21.21 12.00 -21.18
N LEU A 257 -21.94 13.03 -21.63
CA LEU A 257 -22.56 14.04 -20.77
C LEU A 257 -23.55 13.43 -19.78
N ARG A 258 -24.42 12.51 -20.25
CA ARG A 258 -25.36 11.81 -19.38
C ARG A 258 -24.68 11.07 -18.23
N ARG A 259 -23.56 10.41 -18.52
CA ARG A 259 -22.77 9.73 -17.51
C ARG A 259 -22.03 10.69 -16.58
N CYS A 260 -21.55 11.84 -17.06
CA CYS A 260 -20.95 12.86 -16.18
C CYS A 260 -21.99 13.42 -15.19
N LEU A 261 -23.23 13.70 -15.68
CA LEU A 261 -24.30 14.33 -14.91
C LEU A 261 -25.17 13.34 -14.12
N ALA A 262 -24.84 12.05 -14.09
CA ALA A 262 -25.58 11.05 -13.34
C ALA A 262 -25.60 11.39 -11.83
N LYS A 263 -26.83 11.35 -11.21
CA LYS A 263 -27.01 11.69 -9.79
C LYS A 263 -26.37 10.66 -8.87
N ASN A 264 -26.41 9.40 -9.28
CA ASN A 264 -25.73 8.32 -8.58
C ASN A 264 -24.24 8.33 -8.95
N ARG A 265 -23.38 8.57 -7.96
CA ARG A 265 -21.92 8.58 -8.10
C ARG A 265 -21.34 7.29 -8.73
N LYS A 266 -21.99 6.14 -8.53
CA LYS A 266 -21.53 4.85 -9.08
C LYS A 266 -21.76 4.71 -10.59
N GLU A 267 -22.66 5.51 -11.17
CA GLU A 267 -23.01 5.52 -12.58
C GLU A 267 -22.17 6.52 -13.39
N ARG A 268 -21.43 7.42 -12.70
CA ARG A 268 -20.51 8.37 -13.34
C ARG A 268 -19.24 7.68 -13.82
N TRP A 269 -18.54 8.35 -14.72
CA TRP A 269 -17.19 7.99 -15.09
C TRP A 269 -16.31 7.85 -13.84
N TYR A 270 -15.38 6.88 -13.88
CA TYR A 270 -14.52 6.63 -12.73
C TYR A 270 -13.34 7.60 -12.69
N ALA A 271 -12.71 7.85 -13.83
CA ALA A 271 -11.55 8.73 -13.99
C ALA A 271 -11.82 9.76 -15.11
N VAL A 272 -11.28 10.97 -14.94
CA VAL A 272 -11.40 12.04 -15.95
C VAL A 272 -10.57 11.74 -17.20
N GLY A 273 -9.49 10.94 -17.09
CA GLY A 273 -8.70 10.45 -18.21
C GLY A 273 -9.52 9.64 -19.22
N ASP A 274 -10.50 8.82 -18.75
CA ASP A 274 -11.40 8.08 -19.61
C ASP A 274 -12.27 9.03 -20.45
N ILE A 275 -12.72 10.13 -19.85
CA ILE A 275 -13.51 11.17 -20.51
C ILE A 275 -12.66 11.87 -21.58
N ARG A 276 -11.40 12.20 -21.28
CA ARG A 276 -10.48 12.83 -22.23
C ARG A 276 -10.27 11.96 -23.48
N ILE A 277 -10.02 10.66 -23.29
CA ILE A 277 -9.84 9.71 -24.40
C ILE A 277 -11.09 9.63 -25.26
N GLU A 278 -12.29 9.59 -24.64
CA GLU A 278 -13.56 9.55 -25.34
C GLU A 278 -13.80 10.83 -26.16
N LEU A 279 -13.51 12.03 -25.58
CA LEU A 279 -13.63 13.30 -26.28
C LEU A 279 -12.69 13.38 -27.48
N GLN A 280 -11.43 12.96 -27.34
CA GLN A 280 -10.44 12.91 -28.45
C GLN A 280 -10.90 11.94 -29.55
N SER A 281 -11.48 10.80 -29.19
CA SER A 281 -12.04 9.83 -30.13
C SER A 281 -13.22 10.42 -30.94
N ILE A 282 -14.11 11.19 -30.28
CA ILE A 282 -15.22 11.88 -30.91
C ILE A 282 -14.69 12.96 -31.89
N GLN A 283 -13.72 13.73 -31.47
CA GLN A 283 -13.11 14.79 -32.30
C GLN A 283 -12.41 14.22 -33.54
N ALA A 284 -11.71 13.08 -33.43
CA ALA A 284 -11.04 12.42 -34.55
C ALA A 284 -12.03 11.85 -35.58
N GLN A 285 -13.27 11.49 -35.18
CA GLN A 285 -14.33 11.02 -36.11
C GLN A 285 -14.96 12.14 -36.92
N SER A 286 -15.03 13.35 -36.36
CA SER A 286 -15.60 14.51 -37.05
C SER A 286 -14.76 15.00 -38.23
N GLN A 287 -13.52 14.57 -38.37
CA GLN A 287 -12.59 15.01 -39.42
C GLN A 287 -12.48 14.08 -40.64
N ARG A 288 -13.30 13.00 -40.74
CA ARG A 288 -13.27 12.11 -41.93
C ARG A 288 -14.28 12.55 -42.96
N PRO A 289 -13.86 12.90 -44.20
CA PRO A 289 -14.80 13.23 -45.29
C PRO A 289 -15.55 11.98 -45.78
N GLU A 290 -16.86 12.07 -45.89
CA GLU A 290 -17.69 11.05 -46.54
C GLU A 290 -17.41 10.98 -48.04
N LEU A 291 -16.92 9.84 -48.49
CA LEU A 291 -16.78 9.50 -49.89
C LEU A 291 -18.11 8.88 -50.41
N THR A 292 -18.90 9.65 -51.12
CA THR A 292 -20.06 9.15 -51.84
C THR A 292 -19.64 8.51 -53.18
N VAL A 293 -19.93 7.22 -53.32
CA VAL A 293 -19.72 6.50 -54.60
C VAL A 293 -21.06 6.32 -55.28
N ARG A 294 -21.22 6.95 -56.49
CA ARG A 294 -22.33 6.69 -57.42
C ARG A 294 -22.01 5.52 -58.32
N ALA A 295 -22.95 4.58 -58.43
CA ALA A 295 -22.89 3.42 -59.33
C ALA A 295 -23.51 3.73 -60.69
N HIS A 296 -22.88 3.26 -61.78
CA HIS A 296 -23.52 3.06 -63.07
C HIS A 296 -23.24 1.64 -63.60
N THR A 297 -24.32 0.96 -63.98
CA THR A 297 -24.31 -0.35 -64.67
C THR A 297 -24.17 -0.20 -66.20
N PRO A 298 -23.68 -1.27 -66.93
CA PRO A 298 -24.58 -1.92 -67.84
C PRO A 298 -24.52 -3.44 -67.91
N LEU A 299 -25.66 -3.98 -68.31
CA LEU A 299 -26.05 -5.38 -68.53
C LEU A 299 -25.34 -6.01 -69.72
N TRP A 300 -24.97 -7.25 -69.66
CA TRP A 300 -25.26 -8.43 -70.50
C TRP A 300 -24.23 -9.57 -70.35
N ARG A 301 -24.71 -10.67 -70.06
CA ARG A 301 -24.46 -12.03 -70.62
C ARG A 301 -24.95 -13.08 -69.63
N ARG A 302 -26.08 -13.59 -69.97
CA ARG A 302 -26.72 -14.70 -69.25
C ARG A 302 -26.20 -16.04 -69.79
N THR A 303 -26.11 -17.03 -68.91
CA THR A 303 -26.35 -18.48 -69.03
C THR A 303 -25.19 -19.48 -69.02
N VAL A 304 -24.00 -19.18 -68.51
CA VAL A 304 -23.10 -20.29 -68.13
C VAL A 304 -22.68 -20.26 -66.64
N PRO A 305 -23.07 -19.31 -65.83
CA PRO A 305 -22.59 -19.30 -64.43
C PRO A 305 -23.58 -19.75 -63.36
N ALA A 306 -24.72 -20.34 -63.73
CA ALA A 306 -25.69 -20.68 -62.67
C ALA A 306 -25.23 -21.81 -61.73
N VAL A 307 -24.43 -22.78 -62.24
CA VAL A 307 -23.87 -23.85 -61.34
C VAL A 307 -22.58 -23.39 -60.66
N VAL A 308 -21.75 -22.65 -61.34
CA VAL A 308 -20.54 -22.06 -60.77
C VAL A 308 -20.96 -20.96 -59.77
N ALA A 309 -21.99 -20.16 -60.02
CA ALA A 309 -22.54 -19.19 -59.11
C ALA A 309 -23.17 -19.82 -57.84
N ALA A 310 -23.79 -21.01 -57.95
CA ALA A 310 -24.34 -21.69 -56.79
C ALA A 310 -23.23 -22.24 -55.85
N VAL A 311 -22.12 -22.77 -56.39
CA VAL A 311 -20.97 -23.22 -55.59
C VAL A 311 -20.16 -22.03 -55.04
N LEU A 312 -20.00 -20.98 -55.83
CA LEU A 312 -19.39 -19.73 -55.37
C LEU A 312 -20.28 -18.96 -54.37
N ALA A 313 -21.59 -18.98 -54.53
CA ALA A 313 -22.53 -18.42 -53.58
C ALA A 313 -22.58 -19.21 -52.29
N ALA A 314 -22.56 -20.52 -52.32
CA ALA A 314 -22.40 -21.35 -51.09
C ALA A 314 -21.06 -21.15 -50.39
N GLY A 315 -19.97 -21.02 -51.18
CA GLY A 315 -18.63 -20.66 -50.64
C GLY A 315 -18.58 -19.23 -50.14
N ALA A 316 -19.23 -18.27 -50.83
CA ALA A 316 -19.31 -16.87 -50.41
C ALA A 316 -20.23 -16.73 -49.19
N VAL A 317 -21.33 -17.46 -49.09
CA VAL A 317 -22.20 -17.48 -47.90
C VAL A 317 -21.47 -18.14 -46.72
N ALA A 318 -20.70 -19.22 -46.93
CA ALA A 318 -19.87 -19.79 -45.90
C ALA A 318 -18.72 -18.86 -45.46
N ALA A 319 -18.07 -18.18 -46.41
CA ALA A 319 -17.06 -17.18 -46.17
C ALA A 319 -17.65 -15.92 -45.54
N PHE A 320 -18.85 -15.48 -45.98
CA PHE A 320 -19.60 -14.37 -45.40
C PHE A 320 -20.08 -14.70 -43.97
N MET A 321 -20.62 -15.89 -43.72
CA MET A 321 -20.95 -16.35 -42.36
C MET A 321 -19.68 -16.53 -41.48
N TRP A 322 -18.51 -16.75 -42.08
CA TRP A 322 -17.24 -16.81 -41.35
C TRP A 322 -16.65 -15.43 -41.10
N ILE A 323 -16.88 -14.48 -42.02
CA ILE A 323 -16.46 -13.06 -41.91
C ILE A 323 -17.45 -12.26 -41.05
N GLU A 324 -18.74 -12.56 -41.08
CA GLU A 324 -19.78 -11.99 -40.22
C GLU A 324 -19.99 -12.72 -38.88
N ARG A 325 -19.14 -13.65 -38.53
CA ARG A 325 -19.09 -13.98 -37.10
C ARG A 325 -18.78 -12.68 -36.37
N PRO A 326 -19.73 -12.13 -35.58
CA PRO A 326 -19.40 -10.96 -34.78
C PRO A 326 -18.15 -11.30 -34.03
N ALA A 327 -17.09 -10.52 -34.20
CA ALA A 327 -15.92 -10.62 -33.35
C ALA A 327 -16.45 -10.72 -31.92
N PRO A 328 -16.05 -11.73 -31.11
CA PRO A 328 -16.54 -11.84 -29.76
C PRO A 328 -16.38 -10.46 -29.15
N SER A 329 -17.48 -9.91 -28.62
CA SER A 329 -17.47 -8.59 -28.00
C SER A 329 -16.32 -8.58 -27.02
N PRO A 330 -15.39 -7.61 -27.07
CA PRO A 330 -14.19 -7.67 -26.27
C PRO A 330 -14.61 -7.82 -24.81
N GLU A 331 -14.19 -8.92 -24.20
CA GLU A 331 -14.50 -9.26 -22.82
C GLU A 331 -14.10 -8.09 -21.93
N ARG A 332 -15.06 -7.55 -21.19
CA ARG A 332 -14.83 -6.35 -20.33
C ARG A 332 -14.01 -6.75 -19.11
N VAL A 333 -13.08 -5.90 -18.71
CA VAL A 333 -12.42 -6.04 -17.40
C VAL A 333 -13.48 -5.82 -16.31
N VAL A 334 -13.68 -6.83 -15.48
CA VAL A 334 -14.66 -6.80 -14.38
C VAL A 334 -13.92 -6.82 -13.06
N ARG A 335 -14.24 -5.88 -12.17
CA ARG A 335 -13.68 -5.81 -10.81
C ARG A 335 -14.78 -5.98 -9.78
N TYR A 336 -14.54 -6.86 -8.83
CA TYR A 336 -15.38 -7.03 -7.66
C TYR A 336 -14.56 -7.46 -6.46
N SER A 337 -15.15 -7.39 -5.28
CA SER A 337 -14.52 -7.89 -4.06
C SER A 337 -15.53 -8.77 -3.31
N PHE A 338 -15.01 -9.75 -2.59
CA PHE A 338 -15.79 -10.47 -1.61
C PHE A 338 -15.14 -10.38 -0.22
N ASN A 339 -15.98 -10.23 0.78
CA ASN A 339 -15.56 -10.11 2.17
C ASN A 339 -15.42 -11.49 2.80
N LEU A 340 -14.42 -11.66 3.66
CA LEU A 340 -14.36 -12.82 4.54
C LEU A 340 -15.46 -12.70 5.61
N PRO A 341 -16.05 -13.84 6.05
CA PRO A 341 -16.90 -13.87 7.24
C PRO A 341 -16.22 -13.24 8.46
N LYS A 342 -17.00 -12.64 9.37
CA LYS A 342 -16.48 -11.88 10.54
C LYS A 342 -15.61 -12.70 11.49
N ASP A 343 -15.75 -14.01 11.49
CA ASP A 343 -14.99 -14.98 12.27
C ASP A 343 -13.73 -15.50 11.57
N GLN A 344 -13.51 -15.10 10.30
CA GLN A 344 -12.32 -15.50 9.54
C GLN A 344 -11.25 -14.40 9.58
N ASN A 345 -10.01 -14.84 9.82
CA ASN A 345 -8.83 -13.98 9.73
C ASN A 345 -7.77 -14.66 8.89
N PHE A 346 -7.11 -13.90 8.00
CA PHE A 346 -5.97 -14.44 7.29
C PHE A 346 -4.90 -14.90 8.28
N SER A 347 -4.47 -16.12 8.16
CA SER A 347 -3.40 -16.70 8.96
C SER A 347 -2.13 -16.91 8.12
N ARG A 348 -0.99 -17.05 8.78
CA ARG A 348 0.31 -17.23 8.10
C ARG A 348 0.68 -16.13 7.12
N VAL A 349 0.30 -14.91 7.39
CA VAL A 349 0.52 -13.72 6.54
C VAL A 349 2.02 -13.34 6.32
N GLY A 350 2.96 -14.12 6.82
CA GLY A 350 4.38 -14.08 6.43
C GLY A 350 4.71 -14.90 5.18
N ARG A 351 3.72 -15.56 4.56
CA ARG A 351 3.84 -16.48 3.42
C ARG A 351 2.69 -16.26 2.44
N PRO A 352 2.76 -16.74 1.19
CA PRO A 352 1.62 -16.71 0.28
C PRO A 352 0.38 -17.36 0.91
N VAL A 353 -0.74 -16.65 0.87
CA VAL A 353 -2.01 -17.12 1.47
C VAL A 353 -3.16 -17.16 0.47
N ILE A 354 -2.90 -16.89 -0.81
CA ILE A 354 -3.90 -16.85 -1.87
C ILE A 354 -3.35 -17.52 -3.14
N ALA A 355 -4.20 -18.26 -3.82
CA ALA A 355 -3.94 -18.84 -5.14
C ALA A 355 -5.21 -18.79 -5.99
N VAL A 356 -5.05 -18.60 -7.31
CA VAL A 356 -6.11 -18.67 -8.32
C VAL A 356 -5.86 -19.92 -9.16
N SER A 357 -6.91 -20.67 -9.51
CA SER A 357 -6.80 -21.80 -10.42
C SER A 357 -6.40 -21.36 -11.84
N HIS A 358 -5.74 -22.23 -12.60
CA HIS A 358 -5.27 -21.90 -13.94
C HIS A 358 -6.39 -21.45 -14.90
N ASP A 359 -7.59 -22.02 -14.73
CA ASP A 359 -8.82 -21.66 -15.47
C ASP A 359 -9.54 -20.41 -14.92
N GLY A 360 -8.97 -19.72 -13.93
CA GLY A 360 -9.52 -18.52 -13.32
C GLY A 360 -10.83 -18.69 -12.54
N THR A 361 -11.37 -19.92 -12.42
CA THR A 361 -12.73 -20.15 -11.86
C THR A 361 -12.79 -20.32 -10.35
N ARG A 362 -11.63 -20.52 -9.69
CA ARG A 362 -11.54 -20.81 -8.26
C ARG A 362 -10.41 -20.03 -7.60
N ILE A 363 -10.64 -19.67 -6.35
CA ILE A 363 -9.65 -19.00 -5.49
C ILE A 363 -9.51 -19.83 -4.20
N ALA A 364 -8.29 -20.26 -3.90
CA ALA A 364 -7.94 -20.86 -2.61
C ALA A 364 -7.28 -19.82 -1.73
N TYR A 365 -7.65 -19.75 -0.45
CA TYR A 365 -7.00 -18.86 0.50
C TYR A 365 -6.86 -19.49 1.88
N VAL A 366 -5.93 -18.95 2.69
CA VAL A 366 -5.65 -19.44 4.04
C VAL A 366 -6.22 -18.47 5.07
N ALA A 367 -7.18 -18.96 5.85
CA ALA A 367 -7.73 -18.25 7.00
C ALA A 367 -7.90 -19.22 8.17
N ASN A 368 -7.81 -18.74 9.42
CA ASN A 368 -7.96 -19.53 10.64
C ASN A 368 -7.14 -20.84 10.61
N ASN A 369 -5.91 -20.80 10.06
CA ASN A 369 -4.99 -21.94 9.88
C ASN A 369 -5.54 -23.09 9.00
N GLN A 370 -6.48 -22.80 8.11
CA GLN A 370 -7.16 -23.76 7.23
C GLN A 370 -7.26 -23.21 5.82
N LEU A 371 -7.31 -24.10 4.82
CA LEU A 371 -7.62 -23.74 3.44
C LEU A 371 -9.11 -23.56 3.25
N TYR A 372 -9.47 -22.50 2.54
CA TYR A 372 -10.81 -22.22 2.03
C TYR A 372 -10.77 -22.18 0.50
N LEU A 373 -11.84 -22.70 -0.12
CA LEU A 373 -12.04 -22.65 -1.56
C LEU A 373 -13.26 -21.78 -1.87
N LYS A 374 -13.07 -20.77 -2.70
CA LYS A 374 -14.10 -19.92 -3.27
C LYS A 374 -14.21 -20.24 -4.76
N SER A 375 -15.32 -20.87 -5.17
CA SER A 375 -15.68 -20.94 -6.59
C SER A 375 -16.33 -19.62 -7.01
N LEU A 376 -16.00 -19.10 -8.19
CA LEU A 376 -16.61 -17.85 -8.70
C LEU A 376 -18.09 -18.02 -9.05
N HIS A 377 -18.58 -19.27 -9.16
CA HIS A 377 -19.99 -19.58 -9.39
C HIS A 377 -20.80 -19.73 -8.08
N GLU A 378 -20.15 -19.69 -6.92
CA GLU A 378 -20.79 -19.81 -5.60
C GLU A 378 -20.72 -18.50 -4.82
N VAL A 379 -21.68 -18.23 -3.95
CA VAL A 379 -21.68 -17.02 -3.14
C VAL A 379 -20.67 -17.10 -1.99
N GLU A 380 -20.55 -18.25 -1.34
CA GLU A 380 -19.72 -18.44 -0.14
C GLU A 380 -18.47 -19.27 -0.44
N ALA A 381 -17.40 -19.00 0.30
CA ALA A 381 -16.22 -19.83 0.34
C ALA A 381 -16.42 -20.98 1.32
N LYS A 382 -15.95 -22.17 0.97
CA LYS A 382 -16.08 -23.39 1.80
C LYS A 382 -14.71 -23.80 2.35
N PRO A 383 -14.63 -24.20 3.64
CA PRO A 383 -13.42 -24.79 4.16
C PRO A 383 -13.13 -26.12 3.47
N ILE A 384 -11.85 -26.41 3.20
CA ILE A 384 -11.44 -27.73 2.68
C ILE A 384 -11.19 -28.66 3.87
N PRO A 385 -12.02 -29.72 4.08
CA PRO A 385 -11.84 -30.65 5.18
C PRO A 385 -10.46 -31.32 5.17
N GLY A 386 -9.86 -31.49 6.36
CA GLY A 386 -8.54 -32.12 6.51
C GLY A 386 -7.35 -31.15 6.43
N THR A 387 -7.60 -29.83 6.27
CA THR A 387 -6.55 -28.81 6.18
C THR A 387 -6.44 -27.88 7.40
N ASN A 388 -7.09 -28.19 8.49
CA ASN A 388 -7.11 -27.40 9.73
C ASN A 388 -5.85 -27.58 10.61
N GLN A 389 -4.66 -27.54 10.00
CA GLN A 389 -3.41 -27.92 10.66
C GLN A 389 -2.25 -26.97 10.35
N ASP A 390 -2.53 -25.68 10.35
CA ASP A 390 -1.53 -24.65 10.18
C ASP A 390 -0.81 -24.73 8.80
N VAL A 391 -1.59 -24.47 7.77
CA VAL A 391 -1.20 -24.56 6.36
C VAL A 391 -0.77 -23.19 5.78
N SER A 392 0.04 -23.21 4.71
CA SER A 392 0.44 -22.02 3.95
C SER A 392 0.78 -22.35 2.51
N THR A 393 1.01 -21.34 1.68
CA THR A 393 1.50 -21.46 0.30
C THR A 393 0.62 -22.37 -0.55
N PRO A 394 -0.68 -22.07 -0.71
CA PRO A 394 -1.55 -22.85 -1.58
C PRO A 394 -1.15 -22.70 -3.04
N LEU A 395 -1.23 -23.80 -3.80
CA LEU A 395 -0.93 -23.86 -5.25
C LEU A 395 -1.95 -24.77 -5.92
N PHE A 396 -2.59 -24.32 -6.98
CA PHE A 396 -3.39 -25.22 -7.81
C PHE A 396 -2.53 -26.06 -8.73
N SER A 397 -2.93 -27.31 -8.95
CA SER A 397 -2.38 -28.13 -10.04
C SER A 397 -2.74 -27.53 -11.40
N PRO A 398 -1.95 -27.74 -12.46
CA PRO A 398 -2.25 -27.23 -13.80
C PRO A 398 -3.62 -27.65 -14.33
N ASP A 399 -4.12 -28.84 -13.95
CA ASP A 399 -5.46 -29.33 -14.30
C ASP A 399 -6.59 -28.84 -13.38
N GLY A 400 -6.26 -28.02 -12.37
CA GLY A 400 -7.20 -27.43 -11.41
C GLY A 400 -7.88 -28.42 -10.46
N LYS A 401 -7.45 -29.70 -10.41
CA LYS A 401 -8.12 -30.73 -9.59
C LYS A 401 -7.55 -30.88 -8.19
N TRP A 402 -6.32 -30.40 -7.96
CA TRP A 402 -5.60 -30.51 -6.70
C TRP A 402 -5.15 -29.15 -6.18
N ILE A 403 -4.98 -29.05 -4.88
CA ILE A 403 -4.29 -27.95 -4.22
C ILE A 403 -3.13 -28.52 -3.43
N ALA A 404 -1.90 -28.12 -3.78
CA ALA A 404 -0.73 -28.37 -2.95
C ALA A 404 -0.61 -27.26 -1.90
N TYR A 405 -0.12 -27.61 -0.73
CA TYR A 405 0.11 -26.69 0.38
C TYR A 405 1.21 -27.20 1.30
N PHE A 406 1.80 -26.31 2.06
CA PHE A 406 2.78 -26.65 3.08
C PHE A 406 2.10 -26.77 4.45
N SER A 407 2.33 -27.89 5.14
CA SER A 407 1.90 -28.14 6.51
C SER A 407 3.07 -27.88 7.47
N SER A 408 3.01 -26.78 8.24
CA SER A 408 4.09 -26.37 9.14
C SER A 408 4.39 -27.37 10.26
N PRO A 409 3.39 -27.92 10.99
CA PRO A 409 3.67 -28.84 12.10
C PRO A 409 4.31 -30.16 11.65
N LYS A 410 3.97 -30.58 10.45
CA LYS A 410 4.48 -31.84 9.89
C LYS A 410 5.77 -31.66 9.08
N ARG A 411 6.16 -30.42 8.73
CA ARG A 411 7.23 -30.10 7.77
C ARG A 411 7.09 -30.88 6.45
N LYS A 412 5.85 -30.88 5.91
CA LYS A 412 5.50 -31.63 4.71
C LYS A 412 4.90 -30.74 3.65
N LEU A 413 5.26 -31.04 2.41
CA LEU A 413 4.49 -30.61 1.24
C LEU A 413 3.41 -31.67 1.01
N GLU A 414 2.17 -31.29 1.04
CA GLU A 414 1.00 -32.14 0.86
C GLU A 414 0.14 -31.61 -0.30
N LYS A 415 -0.63 -32.48 -0.96
CA LYS A 415 -1.70 -32.08 -1.90
C LYS A 415 -3.02 -32.70 -1.50
N ILE A 416 -4.12 -32.01 -1.78
CA ILE A 416 -5.49 -32.44 -1.48
C ILE A 416 -6.38 -32.18 -2.71
N PRO A 417 -7.37 -33.05 -3.01
CA PRO A 417 -8.35 -32.75 -4.06
C PRO A 417 -9.13 -31.47 -3.75
N VAL A 418 -9.49 -30.67 -4.74
CA VAL A 418 -10.30 -29.44 -4.56
C VAL A 418 -11.67 -29.75 -3.95
N THR A 419 -12.16 -30.96 -4.09
CA THR A 419 -13.41 -31.47 -3.47
C THR A 419 -13.24 -31.86 -2.00
N GLY A 420 -12.02 -31.79 -1.44
CA GLY A 420 -11.68 -32.35 -0.13
C GLY A 420 -11.39 -33.83 -0.18
N GLY A 421 -11.00 -34.42 0.96
CA GLY A 421 -10.66 -35.81 1.09
C GLY A 421 -9.36 -36.05 1.86
N ALA A 422 -8.68 -37.14 1.61
CA ALA A 422 -7.38 -37.46 2.21
C ALA A 422 -6.26 -36.66 1.54
N ALA A 423 -5.43 -36.03 2.33
CA ALA A 423 -4.22 -35.38 1.83
C ALA A 423 -3.16 -36.41 1.47
N VAL A 424 -2.44 -36.17 0.39
CA VAL A 424 -1.32 -36.98 -0.09
C VAL A 424 -0.01 -36.24 0.18
N THR A 425 0.91 -36.87 0.91
CA THR A 425 2.26 -36.33 1.15
C THR A 425 3.08 -36.41 -0.14
N LEU A 426 3.59 -35.27 -0.60
CA LEU A 426 4.51 -35.15 -1.74
C LEU A 426 5.97 -35.20 -1.30
N ALA A 427 6.31 -34.54 -0.20
CA ALA A 427 7.64 -34.58 0.36
C ALA A 427 7.63 -34.33 1.86
N GLU A 428 8.62 -34.90 2.57
CA GLU A 428 8.83 -34.76 4.00
C GLU A 428 10.11 -33.99 4.29
N ASN A 429 10.24 -33.50 5.54
CA ASN A 429 11.39 -32.71 5.99
C ASN A 429 11.67 -31.48 5.10
N ILE A 430 10.61 -30.89 4.57
CA ILE A 430 10.69 -29.63 3.83
C ILE A 430 10.84 -28.50 4.84
N ASP A 431 11.86 -27.68 4.65
CA ASP A 431 11.96 -26.42 5.37
C ASP A 431 10.86 -25.47 4.88
N LEU A 432 10.54 -24.48 5.69
CA LEU A 432 9.49 -23.51 5.37
C LEU A 432 9.73 -22.89 3.97
N PRO A 433 8.90 -23.18 2.96
CA PRO A 433 9.09 -22.63 1.62
C PRO A 433 8.87 -21.11 1.65
N TYR A 434 9.62 -20.38 0.84
CA TYR A 434 9.38 -18.94 0.66
C TYR A 434 8.16 -18.75 -0.26
N GLU A 435 8.33 -18.92 -1.54
CA GLU A 435 7.26 -19.04 -2.54
C GLU A 435 7.48 -20.29 -3.39
N ALA A 436 6.43 -20.71 -4.11
CA ALA A 436 6.48 -21.88 -4.97
C ALA A 436 5.62 -21.70 -6.23
N SER A 437 5.87 -22.55 -7.23
CA SER A 437 5.02 -22.71 -8.40
C SER A 437 4.84 -24.20 -8.75
N TRP A 438 3.66 -24.53 -9.28
CA TRP A 438 3.37 -25.86 -9.80
C TRP A 438 3.35 -25.79 -11.31
N GLU A 439 4.34 -26.39 -11.91
CA GLU A 439 4.62 -26.28 -13.34
C GLU A 439 3.83 -27.31 -14.17
N SER A 440 3.56 -26.99 -15.43
CA SER A 440 2.80 -27.85 -16.35
C SER A 440 3.46 -29.22 -16.63
N ASN A 441 4.75 -29.36 -16.34
CA ASN A 441 5.49 -30.63 -16.48
C ASN A 441 5.36 -31.54 -15.23
N GLY A 442 4.51 -31.17 -14.24
CA GLY A 442 4.31 -31.92 -13.01
C GLY A 442 5.39 -31.70 -11.93
N GLN A 443 6.22 -30.68 -12.07
CA GLN A 443 7.19 -30.31 -11.03
C GLN A 443 6.63 -29.20 -10.16
N ILE A 444 6.83 -29.29 -8.85
CA ILE A 444 6.62 -28.19 -7.91
C ILE A 444 7.98 -27.63 -7.54
N VAL A 445 8.27 -26.40 -7.95
CA VAL A 445 9.53 -25.71 -7.64
C VAL A 445 9.29 -24.68 -6.53
N MET A 446 10.21 -24.61 -5.56
CA MET A 446 10.05 -23.74 -4.40
C MET A 446 11.37 -23.16 -3.91
N GLY A 447 11.33 -21.92 -3.41
CA GLY A 447 12.44 -21.30 -2.71
C GLY A 447 12.56 -21.88 -1.30
N GLN A 448 13.80 -22.18 -0.90
CA GLN A 448 14.14 -22.64 0.46
C GLN A 448 15.41 -21.94 0.96
N PRO A 449 15.72 -21.99 2.27
CA PRO A 449 16.93 -21.35 2.79
C PRO A 449 18.23 -21.77 2.10
N MET A 450 18.32 -23.03 1.64
CA MET A 450 19.51 -23.56 0.97
C MET A 450 19.48 -23.40 -0.55
N GLY A 451 18.44 -22.81 -1.11
CA GLY A 451 18.31 -22.60 -2.56
C GLY A 451 16.93 -22.93 -3.12
N ILE A 452 16.87 -23.21 -4.39
CA ILE A 452 15.64 -23.63 -5.08
C ILE A 452 15.62 -25.15 -5.22
N VAL A 453 14.54 -25.76 -4.76
CA VAL A 453 14.32 -27.20 -4.85
C VAL A 453 13.12 -27.53 -5.72
N SER A 454 13.10 -28.75 -6.29
CA SER A 454 12.00 -29.31 -7.07
C SER A 454 11.50 -30.59 -6.42
N VAL A 455 10.19 -30.82 -6.46
CA VAL A 455 9.51 -32.03 -6.01
C VAL A 455 8.53 -32.47 -7.10
N PRO A 456 8.55 -33.74 -7.56
CA PRO A 456 7.51 -34.23 -8.46
C PRO A 456 6.12 -34.17 -7.82
N ASP A 457 5.09 -33.89 -8.59
CA ASP A 457 3.71 -33.87 -8.09
C ASP A 457 3.15 -35.27 -7.77
N THR A 458 3.84 -36.31 -8.21
CA THR A 458 3.60 -37.70 -7.78
C THR A 458 4.24 -38.05 -6.44
N GLY A 459 5.02 -37.13 -5.89
CA GLY A 459 5.79 -37.28 -4.67
C GLY A 459 7.20 -37.82 -4.91
N GLY A 460 8.08 -37.57 -3.96
CA GLY A 460 9.47 -37.99 -4.04
C GLY A 460 10.42 -37.23 -3.14
N LYS A 461 11.71 -37.51 -3.27
CA LYS A 461 12.75 -36.76 -2.53
C LYS A 461 12.95 -35.41 -3.21
N PRO A 462 13.00 -34.30 -2.44
CA PRO A 462 13.33 -32.98 -2.99
C PRO A 462 14.71 -32.98 -3.64
N GLU A 463 14.82 -32.41 -4.84
CA GLU A 463 16.08 -32.25 -5.57
C GLU A 463 16.45 -30.76 -5.61
N THR A 464 17.71 -30.43 -5.30
CA THR A 464 18.21 -29.05 -5.39
C THR A 464 18.51 -28.72 -6.83
N LEU A 465 17.72 -27.77 -7.40
CA LEU A 465 17.95 -27.23 -8.74
C LEU A 465 19.02 -26.15 -8.74
N ILE A 466 18.99 -25.26 -7.75
CA ILE A 466 19.91 -24.13 -7.61
C ILE A 466 20.28 -24.00 -6.15
N ALA A 467 21.57 -24.15 -5.81
CA ALA A 467 22.06 -23.87 -4.48
C ALA A 467 22.20 -22.35 -4.26
N ALA A 468 21.81 -21.86 -3.08
CA ALA A 468 22.06 -20.50 -2.68
C ALA A 468 23.53 -20.29 -2.32
N ASN A 469 24.11 -19.18 -2.74
CA ASN A 469 25.44 -18.77 -2.23
C ASN A 469 25.29 -18.26 -0.78
N PRO A 470 26.40 -18.19 -0.02
CA PRO A 470 26.38 -17.54 1.30
C PRO A 470 25.77 -16.14 1.23
N ASN A 471 24.91 -15.81 2.16
CA ASN A 471 24.16 -14.53 2.22
C ASN A 471 23.06 -14.34 1.15
N GLU A 472 22.73 -15.34 0.34
CA GLU A 472 21.63 -15.26 -0.63
C GLU A 472 20.34 -15.90 -0.11
N ILE A 473 19.22 -15.30 -0.47
CA ILE A 473 17.87 -15.88 -0.37
C ILE A 473 17.33 -15.97 -1.78
N LEU A 474 16.92 -17.17 -2.20
CA LEU A 474 16.30 -17.40 -3.50
C LEU A 474 14.82 -17.69 -3.31
N ASP A 475 13.95 -16.82 -3.88
CA ASP A 475 12.50 -16.83 -3.64
C ASP A 475 11.72 -16.79 -4.96
N GLY A 476 10.47 -17.26 -4.93
CA GLY A 476 9.50 -17.16 -6.02
C GLY A 476 9.95 -17.78 -7.35
N PRO A 477 10.46 -19.03 -7.36
CA PRO A 477 10.92 -19.64 -8.61
C PRO A 477 9.76 -19.94 -9.57
N GLN A 478 10.05 -19.83 -10.87
CA GLN A 478 9.19 -20.25 -11.98
C GLN A 478 10.06 -20.79 -13.12
N LEU A 479 9.65 -21.92 -13.73
CA LEU A 479 10.31 -22.43 -14.93
C LEU A 479 9.89 -21.62 -16.16
N LEU A 480 10.86 -21.16 -16.93
CA LEU A 480 10.62 -20.53 -18.23
C LEU A 480 10.54 -21.58 -19.35
N PRO A 481 9.93 -21.26 -20.51
CA PRO A 481 9.67 -22.23 -21.59
C PRO A 481 10.88 -23.01 -22.12
N LYS A 482 12.10 -22.49 -21.94
CA LYS A 482 13.34 -23.17 -22.37
C LYS A 482 14.04 -23.95 -21.24
N GLY A 483 13.46 -23.98 -20.04
CA GLY A 483 14.00 -24.67 -18.89
C GLY A 483 14.97 -23.85 -18.03
N GLU A 484 15.08 -22.55 -18.26
CA GLU A 484 15.71 -21.63 -17.31
C GLU A 484 14.77 -21.42 -16.12
N VAL A 485 15.35 -20.99 -14.97
CA VAL A 485 14.60 -20.63 -13.77
C VAL A 485 14.62 -19.14 -13.55
N LEU A 486 13.46 -18.51 -13.53
CA LEU A 486 13.23 -17.14 -13.06
C LEU A 486 13.04 -17.17 -11.56
N PHE A 487 13.70 -16.27 -10.81
CA PHE A 487 13.54 -16.18 -9.36
C PHE A 487 13.95 -14.79 -8.83
N THR A 488 13.57 -14.51 -7.60
CA THR A 488 14.01 -13.36 -6.83
C THR A 488 15.26 -13.72 -6.02
N ARG A 489 16.30 -12.90 -6.10
CA ARG A 489 17.54 -12.99 -5.31
C ARG A 489 17.60 -11.84 -4.32
N ALA A 490 17.49 -12.11 -3.05
CA ALA A 490 17.68 -11.16 -1.97
C ALA A 490 18.93 -11.50 -1.16
N LEU A 491 19.36 -10.60 -0.28
CA LEU A 491 20.50 -10.80 0.61
C LEU A 491 20.03 -10.88 2.07
N PHE A 492 20.60 -11.79 2.87
CA PHE A 492 20.35 -11.83 4.31
C PHE A 492 20.87 -10.58 5.03
N SER A 493 22.04 -10.09 4.60
CA SER A 493 22.57 -8.81 5.06
C SER A 493 21.78 -7.67 4.43
N GLY A 494 21.42 -6.71 5.21
CA GLY A 494 20.66 -5.56 4.75
C GLY A 494 19.46 -5.27 5.63
N ASP A 495 18.73 -4.27 5.24
CA ASP A 495 17.50 -3.90 5.92
C ASP A 495 16.40 -4.95 5.67
N LEU A 496 15.92 -5.58 6.73
CA LEU A 496 14.89 -6.60 6.64
C LEU A 496 13.62 -6.09 5.97
N ASP A 497 13.29 -4.81 6.16
CA ASP A 497 12.05 -4.24 5.66
C ASP A 497 12.11 -3.85 4.18
N THR A 498 13.29 -3.44 3.68
CA THR A 498 13.50 -3.08 2.27
C THR A 498 14.18 -4.18 1.46
N ARG A 499 14.56 -5.28 2.10
CA ARG A 499 15.26 -6.41 1.49
C ARG A 499 14.65 -6.86 0.17
N TRP A 500 13.35 -7.00 0.14
CA TRP A 500 12.61 -7.51 -1.00
C TRP A 500 12.39 -6.46 -2.08
N ASP A 501 12.38 -5.18 -1.72
CA ASP A 501 12.27 -4.08 -2.68
C ASP A 501 13.62 -3.79 -3.37
N THR A 502 14.73 -4.09 -2.69
CA THR A 502 16.09 -4.00 -3.23
C THR A 502 16.60 -5.32 -3.82
N ALA A 503 15.78 -6.39 -3.75
CA ALA A 503 16.11 -7.69 -4.32
C ALA A 503 16.19 -7.63 -5.84
N GLN A 504 16.91 -8.55 -6.44
CA GLN A 504 17.08 -8.66 -7.89
C GLN A 504 16.20 -9.79 -8.45
N ILE A 505 15.62 -9.55 -9.60
CA ILE A 505 14.96 -10.60 -10.39
C ILE A 505 16.00 -11.18 -11.35
N VAL A 506 16.21 -12.48 -11.25
CA VAL A 506 17.31 -13.19 -11.89
C VAL A 506 16.75 -14.36 -12.70
N VAL A 507 17.36 -14.65 -13.83
CA VAL A 507 17.17 -15.89 -14.57
C VAL A 507 18.47 -16.67 -14.55
N GLN A 508 18.40 -17.98 -14.22
CA GLN A 508 19.53 -18.88 -14.26
C GLN A 508 19.29 -20.01 -15.24
N ASN A 509 20.26 -20.28 -16.10
CA ASN A 509 20.29 -21.44 -16.97
C ASN A 509 20.73 -22.67 -16.15
N LEU A 510 19.88 -23.71 -16.08
CA LEU A 510 20.18 -24.90 -15.27
C LEU A 510 21.34 -25.75 -15.83
N LYS A 511 21.63 -25.67 -17.13
CA LYS A 511 22.71 -26.44 -17.76
C LYS A 511 24.06 -25.80 -17.60
N THR A 512 24.14 -24.48 -17.76
CA THR A 512 25.41 -23.73 -17.71
C THR A 512 25.70 -23.14 -16.34
N GLY A 513 24.68 -22.99 -15.49
CA GLY A 513 24.79 -22.28 -14.21
C GLY A 513 24.85 -20.75 -14.34
N GLU A 514 24.85 -20.21 -15.57
CA GLU A 514 24.92 -18.77 -15.83
C GLU A 514 23.69 -18.05 -15.27
N ARG A 515 23.93 -16.96 -14.54
CA ARG A 515 22.90 -16.08 -13.97
C ARG A 515 22.86 -14.75 -14.68
N LYS A 516 21.69 -14.29 -15.07
CA LYS A 516 21.44 -12.99 -15.65
C LYS A 516 20.45 -12.19 -14.79
N VAL A 517 20.84 -11.00 -14.35
CA VAL A 517 19.92 -10.08 -13.67
C VAL A 517 19.01 -9.44 -14.72
N ILE A 518 17.72 -9.56 -14.53
CA ILE A 518 16.67 -9.04 -15.43
C ILE A 518 16.16 -7.69 -14.92
N VAL A 519 15.88 -7.61 -13.58
CA VAL A 519 15.43 -6.38 -12.91
C VAL A 519 16.28 -6.16 -11.67
N GLN A 520 16.73 -4.92 -11.45
CA GLN A 520 17.66 -4.59 -10.36
C GLN A 520 16.96 -4.41 -8.99
N SER A 521 15.65 -4.16 -8.98
CA SER A 521 14.89 -3.91 -7.75
C SER A 521 13.50 -4.49 -7.85
N GLY A 522 13.12 -5.36 -6.91
CA GLY A 522 11.79 -5.97 -6.83
C GLY A 522 11.81 -7.44 -6.49
N SER A 523 10.63 -7.98 -6.20
CA SER A 523 10.43 -9.39 -5.79
C SER A 523 9.12 -9.97 -6.30
N GLY A 524 8.90 -11.28 -6.10
CA GLY A 524 7.68 -11.98 -6.48
C GLY A 524 7.43 -11.97 -7.98
N ALA A 525 8.49 -12.15 -8.78
CA ALA A 525 8.41 -12.08 -10.23
C ALA A 525 7.63 -13.24 -10.83
N ARG A 526 6.76 -12.94 -11.82
CA ARG A 526 6.03 -13.96 -12.62
C ARG A 526 6.06 -13.57 -14.09
N TYR A 527 6.47 -14.52 -14.94
CA TYR A 527 6.34 -14.41 -16.38
C TYR A 527 4.94 -14.88 -16.79
N LEU A 528 4.26 -14.08 -17.61
CA LEU A 528 2.89 -14.29 -18.06
C LEU A 528 2.84 -14.73 -19.54
N PRO A 529 1.79 -15.51 -19.94
CA PRO A 529 1.59 -15.93 -21.33
C PRO A 529 1.48 -14.74 -22.31
N THR A 530 1.10 -13.57 -21.83
CA THR A 530 1.00 -12.32 -22.59
C THR A 530 2.34 -11.69 -22.97
N GLY A 531 3.48 -12.32 -22.59
CA GLY A 531 4.82 -11.80 -22.84
C GLY A 531 5.27 -10.70 -21.85
N HIS A 532 4.63 -10.62 -20.69
CA HIS A 532 4.99 -9.70 -19.63
C HIS A 532 5.71 -10.41 -18.49
N LEU A 533 6.63 -9.68 -17.86
CA LEU A 533 7.17 -10.00 -16.56
C LEU A 533 6.53 -9.04 -15.56
N VAL A 534 5.79 -9.56 -14.57
CA VAL A 534 5.23 -8.77 -13.45
C VAL A 534 6.04 -9.01 -12.19
N TYR A 535 6.19 -7.98 -11.36
CA TYR A 535 6.94 -8.05 -10.10
C TYR A 535 6.50 -6.93 -9.15
N THR A 536 6.91 -6.99 -7.89
CA THR A 536 6.50 -6.02 -6.88
C THR A 536 7.66 -5.22 -6.32
N VAL A 537 7.42 -3.92 -6.11
CA VAL A 537 8.25 -3.02 -5.29
C VAL A 537 7.30 -2.29 -4.33
N GLY A 538 7.58 -2.35 -3.03
CA GLY A 538 6.63 -1.87 -2.03
C GLY A 538 5.29 -2.61 -2.14
N ALA A 539 4.19 -1.88 -2.14
CA ALA A 539 2.84 -2.41 -2.31
C ALA A 539 2.32 -2.32 -3.76
N THR A 540 3.20 -2.04 -4.73
CA THR A 540 2.84 -1.84 -6.13
C THR A 540 3.37 -2.98 -7.01
N VAL A 541 2.51 -3.52 -7.87
CA VAL A 541 2.89 -4.47 -8.92
C VAL A 541 3.24 -3.69 -10.17
N TYR A 542 4.43 -3.95 -10.69
CA TYR A 542 4.92 -3.41 -11.96
C TYR A 542 4.90 -4.48 -13.03
N ALA A 543 4.75 -4.07 -14.28
CA ALA A 543 4.87 -4.92 -15.44
C ALA A 543 5.88 -4.35 -16.44
N VAL A 544 6.61 -5.23 -17.09
CA VAL A 544 7.51 -4.91 -18.21
C VAL A 544 7.29 -5.91 -19.34
N PRO A 545 7.36 -5.50 -20.63
CA PRO A 545 7.43 -6.44 -21.74
C PRO A 545 8.75 -7.21 -21.67
N PHE A 546 8.70 -8.53 -21.78
CA PHE A 546 9.86 -9.40 -21.60
C PHE A 546 9.97 -10.45 -22.70
N ASP A 547 11.13 -10.53 -23.34
CA ASP A 547 11.46 -11.58 -24.30
C ASP A 547 12.18 -12.75 -23.57
N PRO A 548 11.49 -13.89 -23.33
CA PRO A 548 12.09 -15.02 -22.64
C PRO A 548 13.12 -15.77 -23.49
N ARG A 549 13.20 -15.49 -24.81
CA ARG A 549 14.21 -16.12 -25.69
C ARG A 549 15.55 -15.41 -25.60
N LYS A 550 15.52 -14.07 -25.41
CA LYS A 550 16.70 -13.21 -25.30
C LYS A 550 17.03 -12.88 -23.84
N LEU A 551 16.14 -13.25 -22.90
CA LEU A 551 16.19 -12.87 -21.49
C LEU A 551 16.38 -11.36 -21.32
N GLN A 552 15.51 -10.57 -21.98
CA GLN A 552 15.63 -9.12 -22.06
C GLN A 552 14.30 -8.43 -21.80
N VAL A 553 14.33 -7.41 -20.96
CA VAL A 553 13.25 -6.45 -20.80
C VAL A 553 13.25 -5.50 -22.00
N LEU A 554 12.09 -5.29 -22.61
CA LEU A 554 11.94 -4.53 -23.86
C LEU A 554 11.53 -3.07 -23.65
N ALA A 555 10.99 -2.72 -22.47
CA ALA A 555 10.59 -1.35 -22.11
C ALA A 555 10.70 -1.14 -20.60
N GLY A 556 10.59 0.13 -20.17
CA GLY A 556 10.61 0.48 -18.75
C GLY A 556 9.42 -0.08 -17.95
N PRO A 557 9.55 -0.12 -16.62
CA PRO A 557 8.48 -0.62 -15.75
C PRO A 557 7.28 0.33 -15.69
N VAL A 558 6.08 -0.24 -15.76
CA VAL A 558 4.81 0.47 -15.63
C VAL A 558 4.08 -0.06 -14.39
N PRO A 559 3.62 0.79 -13.46
CA PRO A 559 2.78 0.35 -12.34
C PRO A 559 1.41 -0.10 -12.88
N VAL A 560 1.00 -1.33 -12.54
CA VAL A 560 -0.23 -1.93 -13.08
C VAL A 560 -1.25 -2.27 -12.00
N LEU A 561 -0.83 -2.41 -10.73
CA LEU A 561 -1.71 -2.65 -9.59
C LEU A 561 -1.09 -2.08 -8.33
N GLU A 562 -1.84 -1.29 -7.58
CA GLU A 562 -1.40 -0.64 -6.34
C GLU A 562 -2.15 -1.18 -5.12
N GLY A 563 -1.56 -0.97 -3.94
CA GLY A 563 -2.20 -1.34 -2.67
C GLY A 563 -2.30 -2.85 -2.45
N VAL A 564 -1.37 -3.64 -2.96
CA VAL A 564 -1.29 -5.09 -2.72
C VAL A 564 -0.59 -5.35 -1.39
N ARG A 565 -1.22 -6.14 -0.54
CA ARG A 565 -0.64 -6.53 0.75
C ARG A 565 0.62 -7.35 0.56
N ARG A 566 1.64 -7.07 1.36
CA ARG A 566 2.91 -7.79 1.37
C ARG A 566 3.00 -8.76 2.55
N SER A 567 3.91 -9.72 2.42
CA SER A 567 4.32 -10.62 3.49
C SER A 567 4.70 -9.84 4.74
N GLN A 568 4.20 -10.26 5.90
CA GLN A 568 4.51 -9.62 7.18
C GLN A 568 5.94 -9.93 7.61
N LEU A 569 6.55 -8.95 8.30
CA LEU A 569 7.90 -9.04 8.86
C LEU A 569 8.99 -9.35 7.82
N ALA A 570 8.75 -9.03 6.55
CA ALA A 570 9.66 -9.32 5.44
C ALA A 570 10.18 -10.77 5.41
N THR A 571 9.35 -11.73 5.85
CA THR A 571 9.71 -13.15 5.94
C THR A 571 9.99 -13.73 4.56
N THR A 572 9.19 -13.33 3.56
CA THR A 572 9.34 -13.67 2.14
C THR A 572 9.18 -12.43 1.27
N GLY A 573 9.53 -12.54 -0.04
CA GLY A 573 9.24 -11.52 -1.05
C GLY A 573 7.80 -11.48 -1.52
N ALA A 574 6.93 -12.32 -0.96
CA ALA A 574 5.56 -12.50 -1.42
C ALA A 574 4.72 -11.23 -1.35
N ALA A 575 4.05 -10.92 -2.44
CA ALA A 575 2.90 -10.05 -2.48
C ALA A 575 1.65 -10.92 -2.64
N PHE A 576 0.58 -10.56 -1.93
CA PHE A 576 -0.62 -11.40 -1.88
C PHE A 576 -1.52 -11.16 -3.09
N PHE A 577 -1.02 -11.54 -4.24
CA PHE A 577 -1.77 -11.64 -5.49
C PHE A 577 -1.49 -12.97 -6.18
N SER A 578 -2.42 -13.41 -6.98
CA SER A 578 -2.29 -14.61 -7.82
C SER A 578 -3.01 -14.39 -9.14
N LEU A 579 -2.51 -15.01 -10.19
CA LEU A 579 -2.95 -14.86 -11.57
C LEU A 579 -3.28 -16.24 -12.15
N SER A 580 -4.34 -16.31 -12.96
CA SER A 580 -4.65 -17.45 -13.80
C SER A 580 -4.03 -17.31 -15.19
N ASP A 581 -4.07 -18.40 -15.98
CA ASP A 581 -3.58 -18.39 -17.36
C ASP A 581 -4.51 -17.63 -18.32
N ASP A 582 -5.80 -17.48 -17.97
CA ASP A 582 -6.80 -16.69 -18.72
C ASP A 582 -6.82 -15.20 -18.38
N GLY A 583 -6.03 -14.76 -17.39
CA GLY A 583 -5.93 -13.37 -16.99
C GLY A 583 -6.87 -12.95 -15.87
N SER A 584 -7.39 -13.88 -15.07
CA SER A 584 -8.06 -13.56 -13.82
C SER A 584 -7.03 -13.28 -12.73
N LEU A 585 -7.17 -12.13 -12.05
CA LEU A 585 -6.30 -11.70 -10.96
C LEU A 585 -7.09 -11.68 -9.66
N ALA A 586 -6.54 -12.27 -8.60
CA ALA A 586 -7.04 -12.07 -7.25
C ALA A 586 -5.94 -11.51 -6.35
N TYR A 587 -6.29 -10.56 -5.48
CA TYR A 587 -5.33 -9.98 -4.55
C TYR A 587 -5.97 -9.55 -3.23
N ILE A 588 -5.16 -9.52 -2.18
CA ILE A 588 -5.55 -9.01 -0.87
C ILE A 588 -5.09 -7.55 -0.79
N PRO A 589 -6.03 -6.60 -0.57
CA PRO A 589 -5.66 -5.19 -0.43
C PRO A 589 -4.92 -4.93 0.88
N GLY A 590 -4.01 -3.96 0.85
CA GLY A 590 -3.21 -3.53 2.00
C GLY A 590 -1.94 -2.81 1.55
N GLY A 591 -1.11 -2.41 2.50
CA GLY A 591 0.20 -1.84 2.28
C GLY A 591 1.31 -2.77 2.76
N THR A 592 2.52 -2.25 2.84
CA THR A 592 3.60 -2.90 3.57
C THR A 592 3.29 -2.82 5.06
N THR A 593 3.40 -3.93 5.80
CA THR A 593 3.13 -3.94 7.24
C THR A 593 4.16 -3.15 8.05
N ALA A 594 5.32 -2.86 7.46
CA ALA A 594 6.36 -2.05 8.06
C ALA A 594 5.94 -0.60 8.29
N ASP A 595 5.05 -0.08 7.43
CA ASP A 595 4.59 1.31 7.45
C ASP A 595 3.23 1.50 8.14
N LEU A 596 2.65 0.43 8.68
CA LEU A 596 1.39 0.57 9.41
C LEU A 596 1.64 1.32 10.73
N PRO A 597 0.93 2.44 10.96
CA PRO A 597 1.06 3.17 12.20
C PRO A 597 0.56 2.29 13.38
N ARG A 598 1.30 2.32 14.46
CA ARG A 598 0.98 1.69 15.74
C ARG A 598 0.82 2.75 16.81
N VAL A 599 0.13 2.41 17.88
CA VAL A 599 0.10 3.21 19.11
C VAL A 599 0.81 2.45 20.21
N LEU A 600 1.49 3.15 21.11
CA LEU A 600 2.00 2.58 22.34
C LEU A 600 0.91 2.62 23.41
N ALA A 601 0.72 1.54 24.15
CA ALA A 601 -0.27 1.43 25.22
C ALA A 601 0.33 0.74 26.44
N LEU A 602 -0.19 1.11 27.60
CA LEU A 602 0.01 0.39 28.85
C LEU A 602 -1.19 -0.51 29.09
N ALA A 603 -0.97 -1.80 29.24
CA ALA A 603 -2.01 -2.79 29.53
C ALA A 603 -1.83 -3.36 30.93
N ASP A 604 -2.92 -3.60 31.64
CA ASP A 604 -2.92 -4.34 32.89
C ASP A 604 -3.22 -5.83 32.67
N ARG A 605 -3.07 -6.65 33.73
CA ARG A 605 -3.29 -8.10 33.63
C ARG A 605 -4.74 -8.50 33.36
N SER A 606 -5.70 -7.61 33.57
CA SER A 606 -7.13 -7.84 33.26
C SER A 606 -7.47 -7.54 31.79
N GLY A 607 -6.52 -6.98 31.04
CA GLY A 607 -6.68 -6.58 29.64
C GLY A 607 -7.13 -5.12 29.47
N GLY A 608 -7.26 -4.35 30.55
CA GLY A 608 -7.48 -2.90 30.48
C GLY A 608 -6.29 -2.21 29.83
N THR A 609 -6.53 -1.37 28.83
CA THR A 609 -5.47 -0.67 28.09
C THR A 609 -5.61 0.84 28.16
N ARG A 610 -4.49 1.54 28.33
CA ARG A 610 -4.39 3.00 28.26
C ARG A 610 -3.37 3.38 27.19
N VAL A 611 -3.84 3.94 26.09
CA VAL A 611 -2.98 4.44 25.01
C VAL A 611 -2.17 5.63 25.54
N LEU A 612 -0.87 5.67 25.21
CA LEU A 612 -0.01 6.79 25.53
C LEU A 612 -0.36 7.98 24.60
N PRO A 613 -0.26 9.23 25.08
CA PRO A 613 -0.61 10.42 24.30
C PRO A 613 0.48 10.75 23.28
N LEU A 614 0.76 9.81 22.41
CA LEU A 614 1.72 9.90 21.31
C LEU A 614 1.02 9.66 19.97
N PRO A 615 1.43 10.39 18.91
CA PRO A 615 0.84 10.18 17.59
C PRO A 615 1.11 8.75 17.11
N PRO A 616 0.19 8.14 16.35
CA PRO A 616 0.45 6.87 15.70
C PRO A 616 1.70 6.98 14.79
N ALA A 617 2.63 6.02 14.93
CA ALA A 617 3.87 5.97 14.15
C ALA A 617 4.31 4.50 13.93
N SER A 618 5.31 4.29 13.10
CA SER A 618 5.92 2.98 12.91
C SER A 618 6.83 2.63 14.10
N TYR A 619 6.22 2.45 15.28
CA TYR A 619 6.91 2.05 16.51
C TYR A 619 7.44 0.62 16.43
N ASP A 620 8.63 0.39 17.01
CA ASP A 620 9.26 -0.93 17.11
C ASP A 620 10.01 -1.10 18.42
N VAL A 621 9.98 -2.31 18.97
CA VAL A 621 10.78 -2.76 20.14
C VAL A 621 10.73 -1.79 21.33
N PRO A 622 9.57 -1.54 21.94
CA PRO A 622 9.46 -0.64 23.08
C PRO A 622 10.08 -1.27 24.35
N ARG A 623 10.79 -0.46 25.17
CA ARG A 623 11.47 -0.89 26.40
C ARG A 623 11.29 0.11 27.52
N PHE A 624 10.85 -0.35 28.68
CA PHE A 624 10.92 0.44 29.91
C PHE A 624 12.35 0.70 30.35
N SER A 625 12.61 1.88 30.87
CA SER A 625 13.82 2.11 31.66
C SER A 625 13.79 1.31 32.96
N PRO A 626 14.94 0.98 33.59
CA PRO A 626 14.99 0.21 34.84
C PRO A 626 14.20 0.85 36.00
N ASP A 627 14.04 2.17 36.03
CA ASP A 627 13.22 2.88 37.02
C ASP A 627 11.74 2.97 36.65
N GLY A 628 11.35 2.45 35.48
CA GLY A 628 9.97 2.46 34.99
C GLY A 628 9.42 3.82 34.55
N LYS A 629 10.24 4.88 34.50
CA LYS A 629 9.81 6.25 34.24
C LYS A 629 9.87 6.66 32.77
N HIS A 630 10.70 5.96 31.98
CA HIS A 630 10.92 6.27 30.59
C HIS A 630 10.67 5.04 29.70
N VAL A 631 10.37 5.30 28.44
CA VAL A 631 10.26 4.29 27.37
C VAL A 631 11.24 4.63 26.26
N ALA A 632 12.15 3.71 25.94
CA ALA A 632 12.92 3.77 24.71
C ALA A 632 12.20 2.98 23.61
N VAL A 633 12.10 3.53 22.41
CA VAL A 633 11.41 2.90 21.29
C VAL A 633 12.09 3.25 19.96
N GLY A 634 12.14 2.30 19.05
CA GLY A 634 12.51 2.56 17.66
C GLY A 634 11.36 3.22 16.92
N ILE A 635 11.65 4.23 16.11
CA ILE A 635 10.68 4.82 15.19
C ILE A 635 11.29 4.84 13.80
N ARG A 636 10.52 4.33 12.82
CA ARG A 636 10.85 4.46 11.42
C ARG A 636 10.17 5.69 10.85
N ASP A 637 10.92 6.54 10.17
CA ASP A 637 10.44 7.68 9.39
C ASP A 637 11.04 7.59 7.98
N ALA A 638 10.20 7.38 6.98
CA ALA A 638 10.49 7.29 5.55
C ALA A 638 11.78 6.51 5.19
N ARG A 639 12.96 7.04 5.49
CA ARG A 639 14.28 6.47 5.17
C ARG A 639 15.17 6.22 6.38
N GLU A 640 14.78 6.69 7.55
CA GLU A 640 15.59 6.63 8.77
C GLU A 640 14.93 5.75 9.82
N PHE A 641 15.75 5.06 10.59
CA PHE A 641 15.31 4.32 11.75
C PHE A 641 16.10 4.83 12.96
N ASN A 642 15.40 5.40 13.96
CA ASN A 642 16.06 6.05 15.09
C ASN A 642 15.43 5.64 16.42
N ILE A 643 16.24 5.73 17.49
CA ILE A 643 15.80 5.51 18.86
C ILE A 643 15.27 6.82 19.43
N TRP A 644 14.11 6.74 20.08
CA TRP A 644 13.46 7.83 20.76
C TRP A 644 13.17 7.47 22.21
N ILE A 645 13.08 8.46 23.08
CA ILE A 645 12.77 8.30 24.49
C ILE A 645 11.52 9.12 24.81
N TYR A 646 10.57 8.48 25.48
CA TYR A 646 9.35 9.09 26.00
C TYR A 646 9.38 9.04 27.53
N ASP A 647 8.99 10.14 28.18
CA ASP A 647 8.85 10.26 29.63
C ASP A 647 7.39 9.98 30.04
N LEU A 648 7.17 9.01 30.92
CA LEU A 648 5.85 8.59 31.36
C LEU A 648 5.22 9.50 32.42
N GLU A 649 6.04 10.32 33.14
CA GLU A 649 5.59 11.11 34.28
C GLU A 649 5.30 12.58 33.97
N GLY A 650 5.71 13.14 32.84
CA GLY A 650 5.62 14.57 32.69
C GLY A 650 5.59 15.18 31.30
N SER A 651 5.76 14.42 30.25
CA SER A 651 5.90 14.97 28.89
C SER A 651 4.88 14.38 27.93
N THR A 652 4.25 15.24 27.15
CA THR A 652 3.50 14.81 25.94
C THR A 652 4.42 14.67 24.73
N SER A 653 5.70 14.99 24.85
CA SER A 653 6.67 14.96 23.77
C SER A 653 7.61 13.75 23.85
N ILE A 654 7.93 13.20 22.69
CA ILE A 654 8.91 12.13 22.53
C ILE A 654 10.21 12.77 22.01
N ARG A 655 11.35 12.40 22.61
CA ARG A 655 12.67 12.99 22.28
C ARG A 655 13.47 12.00 21.44
N ARG A 656 13.99 12.44 20.30
CA ARG A 656 14.94 11.66 19.50
C ARG A 656 16.30 11.57 20.20
N LEU A 657 16.82 10.35 20.33
CA LEU A 657 18.12 10.07 20.94
C LEU A 657 19.21 9.91 19.90
N THR A 658 18.97 9.18 18.81
CA THR A 658 20.00 8.82 17.84
C THR A 658 19.83 9.56 16.51
N PHE A 659 20.95 9.82 15.84
CA PHE A 659 21.04 10.52 14.56
C PHE A 659 22.07 9.82 13.68
N GLY A 660 21.81 9.74 12.37
CA GLY A 660 22.71 9.09 11.41
C GLY A 660 22.75 7.57 11.50
N GLY A 661 22.77 6.91 10.36
CA GLY A 661 22.64 5.46 10.27
C GLY A 661 21.27 4.92 10.66
N ARG A 662 21.08 3.61 10.59
CA ARG A 662 19.88 2.92 11.07
C ARG A 662 20.08 2.42 12.49
N ASN A 663 19.38 3.00 13.44
CA ASN A 663 19.52 2.73 14.87
C ASN A 663 18.29 1.97 15.36
N GLN A 664 18.45 0.70 15.71
CA GLN A 664 17.37 -0.26 15.97
C GLN A 664 17.55 -1.00 17.28
N VAL A 665 16.47 -1.60 17.78
CA VAL A 665 16.45 -2.53 18.92
C VAL A 665 17.11 -1.93 20.17
N PRO A 666 16.48 -0.93 20.82
CA PRO A 666 17.04 -0.34 22.05
C PRO A 666 17.02 -1.31 23.22
N ALA A 667 18.04 -1.26 24.05
CA ALA A 667 18.14 -1.94 25.35
C ALA A 667 18.79 -1.02 26.37
N TRP A 668 18.09 -0.73 27.47
CA TRP A 668 18.65 0.08 28.56
C TRP A 668 19.81 -0.63 29.26
N THR A 669 20.80 0.11 29.69
CA THR A 669 21.75 -0.39 30.67
C THR A 669 21.06 -0.54 32.03
N PRO A 670 21.48 -1.49 32.90
CA PRO A 670 20.81 -1.72 34.18
C PRO A 670 20.81 -0.52 35.13
N ASP A 671 21.75 0.41 34.98
CA ASP A 671 21.82 1.67 35.72
C ASP A 671 20.95 2.78 35.13
N GLY A 672 20.25 2.53 34.00
CA GLY A 672 19.40 3.47 33.30
C GLY A 672 20.15 4.64 32.62
N LYS A 673 21.47 4.67 32.63
CA LYS A 673 22.23 5.83 32.15
C LYS A 673 22.51 5.81 30.67
N ARG A 674 22.47 4.63 30.02
CA ARG A 674 22.76 4.48 28.60
C ARG A 674 21.74 3.56 27.92
N ILE A 675 21.69 3.68 26.61
CA ILE A 675 20.93 2.78 25.73
C ILE A 675 21.91 2.12 24.77
N VAL A 676 21.90 0.78 24.73
CA VAL A 676 22.56 -0.03 23.72
C VAL A 676 21.62 -0.25 22.58
N PHE A 677 22.12 -0.20 21.36
CA PHE A 677 21.34 -0.40 20.14
C PHE A 677 22.21 -0.97 19.01
N ARG A 678 21.56 -1.56 18.02
CA ARG A 678 22.17 -1.92 16.75
C ARG A 678 22.28 -0.68 15.88
N SER A 679 23.41 -0.51 15.16
CA SER A 679 23.56 0.55 14.16
C SER A 679 24.52 0.16 13.04
N ASP A 680 24.29 0.73 11.85
CA ASP A 680 25.18 0.59 10.68
C ASP A 680 26.00 1.86 10.40
N ARG A 681 25.99 2.88 11.28
CA ARG A 681 26.57 4.23 11.07
C ARG A 681 28.04 4.23 10.60
N ASP A 682 28.89 3.44 11.19
CA ASP A 682 30.31 3.27 10.81
C ASP A 682 30.64 1.79 10.60
N GLY A 683 29.69 1.04 10.12
CA GLY A 683 29.68 -0.41 9.98
C GLY A 683 28.76 -1.08 10.99
N GLU A 684 28.20 -2.21 10.60
CA GLU A 684 27.21 -2.96 11.37
C GLU A 684 27.76 -3.41 12.73
N GLY A 685 27.01 -3.17 13.81
CA GLY A 685 27.43 -3.60 15.14
C GLY A 685 26.55 -3.08 16.27
N LEU A 686 26.99 -3.30 17.51
CA LEU A 686 26.39 -2.72 18.69
C LEU A 686 27.05 -1.38 19.03
N TYR A 687 26.20 -0.46 19.41
CA TYR A 687 26.60 0.87 19.89
C TYR A 687 25.87 1.18 21.19
N TRP A 688 26.38 2.10 21.99
CA TRP A 688 25.64 2.70 23.08
C TRP A 688 25.79 4.21 23.11
N GLN A 689 24.84 4.87 23.74
CA GLN A 689 24.82 6.32 23.92
C GLN A 689 24.21 6.68 25.27
N ALA A 690 24.61 7.79 25.86
CA ALA A 690 24.00 8.32 27.07
C ALA A 690 22.50 8.59 26.84
N ALA A 691 21.66 8.13 27.77
CA ALA A 691 20.21 8.25 27.66
C ALA A 691 19.72 9.69 27.76
N ASP A 692 20.47 10.60 28.36
CA ASP A 692 20.18 12.03 28.39
C ASP A 692 20.43 12.74 27.05
N GLY A 693 21.05 12.03 26.10
CA GLY A 693 21.42 12.55 24.77
C GLY A 693 22.78 13.21 24.73
N SER A 694 23.53 13.25 25.84
CA SER A 694 24.88 13.79 25.88
C SER A 694 25.88 12.87 25.19
N GLY A 695 26.96 13.46 24.68
CA GLY A 695 28.04 12.73 24.04
C GLY A 695 27.67 12.17 22.64
N VAL A 696 28.53 11.31 22.14
CA VAL A 696 28.36 10.61 20.84
C VAL A 696 28.18 9.11 21.08
N ALA A 697 27.55 8.44 20.13
CA ALA A 697 27.42 6.99 20.20
C ALA A 697 28.80 6.30 20.08
N GLU A 698 29.11 5.41 21.01
CA GLU A 698 30.34 4.62 21.07
C GLU A 698 30.07 3.20 20.60
N ARG A 699 30.95 2.65 19.75
CA ARG A 699 30.82 1.29 19.25
C ARG A 699 31.28 0.29 20.32
N LEU A 700 30.45 -0.74 20.54
CA LEU A 700 30.74 -1.86 21.46
C LEU A 700 31.24 -3.12 20.75
N SER A 701 30.71 -3.39 19.55
CA SER A 701 31.13 -4.55 18.76
C SER A 701 31.07 -4.25 17.26
N THR A 702 31.78 -5.02 16.46
CA THR A 702 31.73 -5.00 14.99
C THR A 702 31.21 -6.36 14.53
N ALA A 703 30.17 -6.35 13.70
CA ALA A 703 29.67 -7.56 13.08
C ALA A 703 30.58 -7.99 11.91
N GLU A 704 30.69 -9.29 11.70
CA GLU A 704 31.38 -9.84 10.53
C GLU A 704 30.60 -9.53 9.25
N LYS A 705 31.25 -9.66 8.12
CA LYS A 705 30.60 -9.45 6.82
C LYS A 705 29.36 -10.35 6.67
N TYR A 706 28.24 -9.75 6.28
CA TYR A 706 26.95 -10.41 6.12
C TYR A 706 26.29 -10.90 7.42
N THR A 707 26.70 -10.40 8.57
CA THR A 707 26.06 -10.65 9.86
C THR A 707 25.54 -9.34 10.46
N TYR A 708 24.75 -9.44 11.52
CA TYR A 708 24.41 -8.30 12.36
C TYR A 708 24.32 -8.69 13.83
N HIS A 709 24.55 -7.73 14.70
CA HIS A 709 24.45 -7.87 16.14
C HIS A 709 23.22 -7.10 16.65
N SER A 710 22.39 -7.72 17.49
CA SER A 710 21.24 -7.04 18.13
C SER A 710 21.25 -7.25 19.63
N PRO A 711 21.13 -6.20 20.46
CA PRO A 711 21.11 -6.34 21.91
C PRO A 711 19.84 -7.09 22.34
N LEU A 712 19.96 -7.94 23.34
CA LEU A 712 18.87 -8.74 23.88
C LEU A 712 18.55 -8.40 25.35
N GLY A 713 19.56 -8.27 26.21
CA GLY A 713 19.39 -8.00 27.62
C GLY A 713 20.70 -8.14 28.38
N TRP A 714 20.62 -8.00 29.70
CA TRP A 714 21.80 -8.02 30.61
C TRP A 714 21.72 -9.19 31.55
N THR A 715 22.86 -9.69 31.97
CA THR A 715 22.97 -10.57 33.13
C THR A 715 22.56 -9.81 34.39
N PRO A 716 22.01 -10.47 35.44
CA PRO A 716 21.56 -9.79 36.65
C PRO A 716 22.66 -9.04 37.41
N ASP A 717 23.93 -9.43 37.22
CA ASP A 717 25.08 -8.72 37.79
C ASP A 717 25.45 -7.41 37.05
N ALA A 718 24.67 -7.06 36.02
CA ALA A 718 24.81 -5.86 35.19
C ALA A 718 26.15 -5.72 34.42
N LYS A 719 26.98 -6.76 34.38
CA LYS A 719 28.34 -6.70 33.80
C LYS A 719 28.41 -7.22 32.36
N THR A 720 27.47 -8.07 31.98
CA THR A 720 27.52 -8.77 30.70
C THR A 720 26.26 -8.50 29.87
N LEU A 721 26.47 -8.04 28.66
CA LEU A 721 25.39 -7.85 27.66
C LEU A 721 25.24 -9.14 26.87
N ALA A 722 24.03 -9.69 26.83
CA ALA A 722 23.65 -10.72 25.86
C ALA A 722 23.14 -10.10 24.56
N PHE A 723 23.57 -10.62 23.44
CA PHE A 723 23.18 -10.13 22.12
C PHE A 723 23.04 -11.26 21.10
N TYR A 724 22.24 -11.03 20.12
CA TYR A 724 22.03 -11.92 18.99
C TYR A 724 23.10 -11.68 17.92
N VAL A 725 23.63 -12.76 17.37
CA VAL A 725 24.52 -12.76 16.19
C VAL A 725 23.81 -13.53 15.08
N ALA A 726 23.46 -12.83 14.02
CA ALA A 726 22.85 -13.44 12.83
C ALA A 726 23.89 -14.25 12.04
N SER A 727 23.50 -15.40 11.50
CA SER A 727 24.32 -16.16 10.55
C SER A 727 24.05 -15.68 9.12
N PRO A 728 25.06 -15.68 8.23
CA PRO A 728 24.90 -15.41 6.82
C PRO A 728 23.97 -16.40 6.09
N THR A 729 23.67 -17.53 6.70
CA THR A 729 22.81 -18.60 6.15
C THR A 729 21.39 -18.59 6.70
N GLY A 730 21.02 -17.57 7.49
CA GLY A 730 19.66 -17.35 7.98
C GLY A 730 19.34 -17.88 9.37
N GLY A 731 20.26 -18.58 10.02
CA GLY A 731 20.19 -18.94 11.44
C GLY A 731 20.77 -17.84 12.33
N GLY A 732 20.85 -18.10 13.63
CA GLY A 732 21.51 -17.20 14.56
C GLY A 732 21.66 -17.77 15.95
N SER A 733 22.56 -17.18 16.72
CA SER A 733 22.97 -17.62 18.03
C SER A 733 23.03 -16.47 19.02
N VAL A 734 22.95 -16.79 20.31
CA VAL A 734 23.11 -15.81 21.39
C VAL A 734 24.53 -15.82 21.89
N TRP A 735 25.11 -14.64 21.98
CA TRP A 735 26.44 -14.37 22.43
C TRP A 735 26.44 -13.41 23.62
N THR A 736 27.51 -13.31 24.33
CA THR A 736 27.72 -12.39 25.45
C THR A 736 28.93 -11.51 25.24
N LEU A 737 28.85 -10.28 25.76
CA LEU A 737 29.90 -9.28 25.76
C LEU A 737 30.10 -8.75 27.20
N ASN A 738 31.21 -9.04 27.82
CA ASN A 738 31.55 -8.47 29.12
C ASN A 738 32.14 -7.07 28.94
N LEU A 739 31.53 -6.06 29.54
CA LEU A 739 31.93 -4.66 29.37
C LEU A 739 33.03 -4.20 30.34
N ASP A 740 33.18 -4.91 31.47
CA ASP A 740 34.26 -4.65 32.46
C ASP A 740 35.55 -5.38 32.12
N GLY A 741 35.56 -6.30 31.14
CA GLY A 741 36.67 -7.16 30.80
C GLY A 741 37.30 -6.87 29.43
N ASP A 742 37.67 -7.93 28.76
CA ASP A 742 38.34 -7.90 27.44
C ASP A 742 37.46 -7.43 26.27
N ARG A 743 36.17 -7.19 26.51
CA ARG A 743 35.15 -6.82 25.52
C ARG A 743 35.15 -7.76 24.30
N LYS A 744 35.47 -9.03 24.47
CA LYS A 744 35.42 -10.02 23.41
C LYS A 744 34.11 -10.79 23.43
N PRO A 745 33.41 -10.89 22.29
CA PRO A 745 32.23 -11.72 22.17
C PRO A 745 32.49 -13.19 22.47
N LYS A 746 31.63 -13.82 23.29
CA LYS A 746 31.67 -15.26 23.61
C LYS A 746 30.33 -15.91 23.34
N PRO A 747 30.29 -17.10 22.71
CA PRO A 747 29.02 -17.79 22.46
C PRO A 747 28.40 -18.23 23.80
N LEU A 748 27.07 -18.04 23.91
CA LEU A 748 26.26 -18.46 25.07
C LEU A 748 25.37 -19.66 24.74
N VAL A 749 24.53 -19.50 23.76
CA VAL A 749 23.64 -20.56 23.25
C VAL A 749 23.79 -20.59 21.73
N VAL A 750 24.39 -21.67 21.26
CA VAL A 750 24.68 -21.82 19.83
C VAL A 750 23.68 -22.80 19.21
N SER A 751 23.22 -22.45 18.02
CA SER A 751 22.37 -23.30 17.21
C SER A 751 23.12 -24.58 16.81
N THR A 752 22.46 -25.73 16.92
CA THR A 752 23.00 -27.03 16.52
C THR A 752 22.83 -27.34 15.03
N THR A 753 22.00 -26.55 14.32
CA THR A 753 21.76 -26.68 12.87
C THR A 753 21.90 -25.31 12.19
N VAL A 754 22.30 -25.33 10.93
CA VAL A 754 22.54 -24.13 10.11
C VAL A 754 21.30 -23.22 10.01
N LEU A 755 20.11 -23.77 10.15
CA LEU A 755 18.84 -23.07 9.96
C LEU A 755 18.12 -22.75 11.27
N SER A 756 18.56 -23.30 12.40
CA SER A 756 17.91 -22.99 13.65
C SER A 756 18.35 -21.61 14.15
N ASN A 757 17.37 -20.90 14.67
CA ASN A 757 17.49 -19.53 15.13
C ASN A 757 17.20 -19.50 16.62
N ILE A 758 18.21 -19.14 17.43
CA ILE A 758 18.08 -18.96 18.87
C ILE A 758 18.11 -17.47 19.14
N ARG A 759 17.02 -16.92 19.68
CA ARG A 759 16.86 -15.48 19.86
C ARG A 759 16.07 -15.13 21.12
N ARG A 760 16.06 -13.85 21.46
CA ARG A 760 15.15 -13.27 22.50
C ARG A 760 15.33 -13.92 23.85
N ILE A 761 16.53 -13.79 24.43
CA ILE A 761 16.88 -14.31 25.75
C ILE A 761 16.35 -13.40 26.87
N SER A 762 16.03 -14.00 28.01
CA SER A 762 15.77 -13.34 29.29
C SER A 762 16.44 -14.14 30.41
N PHE A 763 17.19 -13.45 31.26
CA PHE A 763 17.80 -14.06 32.45
C PHE A 763 16.79 -14.07 33.59
N SER A 764 16.81 -15.13 34.43
CA SER A 764 16.09 -15.11 35.70
C SER A 764 16.70 -14.09 36.65
N PRO A 765 15.92 -13.48 37.56
CA PRO A 765 16.44 -12.46 38.48
C PRO A 765 17.59 -12.95 39.39
N ASP A 766 17.60 -14.25 39.75
CA ASP A 766 18.64 -14.88 40.51
C ASP A 766 19.91 -15.23 39.68
N GLY A 767 19.85 -15.00 38.36
CA GLY A 767 20.95 -15.29 37.44
C GLY A 767 21.30 -16.77 37.25
N GLN A 768 20.42 -17.70 37.67
CA GLN A 768 20.71 -19.14 37.59
C GLN A 768 20.04 -19.80 36.35
N TRP A 769 19.15 -19.08 35.65
CA TRP A 769 18.41 -19.61 34.53
C TRP A 769 18.33 -18.62 33.37
N ILE A 770 18.22 -19.15 32.16
CA ILE A 770 17.94 -18.38 30.97
C ILE A 770 16.72 -18.96 30.25
N ALA A 771 15.82 -18.07 29.83
CA ALA A 771 14.72 -18.39 28.92
C ALA A 771 15.03 -17.82 27.54
N TYR A 772 14.74 -18.55 26.48
CA TYR A 772 15.00 -18.10 25.12
C TYR A 772 14.03 -18.73 24.12
N SER A 773 13.91 -18.12 22.94
CA SER A 773 13.13 -18.67 21.83
C SER A 773 14.02 -19.42 20.86
N SER A 774 13.57 -20.62 20.43
CA SER A 774 14.27 -21.42 19.41
C SER A 774 13.26 -22.08 18.45
N ASN A 775 13.62 -22.15 17.16
CA ASN A 775 12.87 -22.88 16.14
C ASN A 775 13.50 -24.21 15.74
N GLU A 776 14.32 -24.81 16.59
CA GLU A 776 14.98 -26.08 16.32
C GLU A 776 14.01 -27.23 15.99
N GLU A 777 12.77 -27.17 16.45
CA GLU A 777 11.68 -28.09 16.15
C GLU A 777 10.69 -27.54 15.08
N SER A 778 11.17 -26.69 14.17
CA SER A 778 10.46 -26.05 13.04
C SER A 778 9.73 -24.74 13.34
N ASN A 779 9.06 -24.58 14.46
CA ASN A 779 8.42 -23.33 14.88
C ASN A 779 9.05 -22.83 16.17
N PHE A 780 8.97 -21.50 16.39
CA PHE A 780 9.50 -20.94 17.63
C PHE A 780 8.77 -21.48 18.84
N SER A 781 9.55 -21.97 19.77
CA SER A 781 9.11 -22.42 21.10
C SER A 781 10.01 -21.77 22.17
N VAL A 782 9.45 -21.55 23.34
CA VAL A 782 10.17 -21.05 24.50
C VAL A 782 10.80 -22.21 25.25
N TYR A 783 12.10 -22.06 25.54
CA TYR A 783 12.89 -23.01 26.32
C TYR A 783 13.50 -22.30 27.54
N VAL A 784 13.70 -23.05 28.60
CA VAL A 784 14.45 -22.63 29.79
C VAL A 784 15.59 -23.62 30.03
N GLN A 785 16.76 -23.09 30.38
CA GLN A 785 17.94 -23.91 30.77
C GLN A 785 18.72 -23.22 31.89
N PRO A 786 19.55 -23.98 32.68
CA PRO A 786 20.43 -23.40 33.65
C PRO A 786 21.46 -22.42 33.06
N TYR A 787 21.89 -21.46 33.83
CA TYR A 787 22.99 -20.56 33.49
C TYR A 787 24.09 -20.61 34.57
N PRO A 788 25.33 -20.93 34.24
CA PRO A 788 25.82 -21.35 32.91
C PRO A 788 25.14 -22.62 32.36
N PRO A 789 25.07 -22.83 31.02
CA PRO A 789 24.44 -24.01 30.44
C PRO A 789 25.05 -25.33 30.93
N THR A 790 24.19 -26.25 31.41
CA THR A 790 24.60 -27.59 31.91
C THR A 790 24.21 -28.74 30.97
N GLY A 791 23.52 -28.40 29.85
CA GLY A 791 22.89 -29.37 28.95
C GLY A 791 21.42 -29.70 29.25
N ALA A 792 20.96 -29.41 30.47
CA ALA A 792 19.53 -29.54 30.80
C ALA A 792 18.70 -28.47 30.06
N LYS A 793 17.56 -28.86 29.49
CA LYS A 793 16.70 -27.97 28.69
C LYS A 793 15.23 -28.36 28.90
N TYR A 794 14.40 -27.37 29.19
CA TYR A 794 12.99 -27.52 29.47
C TYR A 794 12.18 -26.73 28.45
N LYS A 795 11.25 -27.39 27.76
CA LYS A 795 10.32 -26.75 26.85
C LYS A 795 9.12 -26.20 27.61
N ILE A 796 8.80 -24.93 27.42
CA ILE A 796 7.76 -24.21 28.18
C ILE A 796 6.49 -24.06 27.34
N SER A 797 6.62 -23.66 26.09
CA SER A 797 5.47 -23.46 25.22
C SER A 797 5.04 -24.76 24.54
N THR A 798 3.76 -24.88 24.20
CA THR A 798 3.25 -25.91 23.30
C THR A 798 3.83 -25.74 21.90
N ILE A 799 3.79 -26.78 21.08
CA ILE A 799 4.44 -26.78 19.73
C ILE A 799 3.98 -25.59 18.91
N GLY A 800 4.96 -24.79 18.44
CA GLY A 800 4.75 -23.69 17.53
C GLY A 800 4.10 -22.43 18.10
N ALA A 801 4.07 -22.27 19.42
CA ALA A 801 3.28 -21.23 20.06
C ALA A 801 4.03 -20.42 21.12
N GLY A 802 5.32 -20.08 20.93
CA GLY A 802 5.99 -19.27 21.95
C GLY A 802 7.20 -18.49 21.44
N ASP A 803 7.21 -17.19 21.75
CA ASP A 803 8.35 -16.31 21.43
C ASP A 803 8.51 -15.22 22.50
N SER A 804 9.67 -14.57 22.54
CA SER A 804 9.95 -13.38 23.36
C SER A 804 9.71 -13.60 24.86
N PRO A 805 10.36 -14.59 25.50
CA PRO A 805 10.17 -14.83 26.93
C PRO A 805 10.70 -13.68 27.80
N VAL A 806 10.01 -13.36 28.88
CA VAL A 806 10.40 -12.38 29.89
C VAL A 806 10.08 -12.94 31.28
N TRP A 807 11.08 -13.03 32.14
CA TRP A 807 10.92 -13.38 33.55
C TRP A 807 10.24 -12.25 34.32
N SER A 808 9.35 -12.61 35.24
CA SER A 808 8.90 -11.68 36.29
C SER A 808 10.07 -11.32 37.20
N HIS A 809 10.03 -10.15 37.82
CA HIS A 809 11.11 -9.69 38.71
C HIS A 809 11.30 -10.57 39.96
N ASP A 810 10.24 -11.21 40.42
CA ASP A 810 10.29 -12.17 41.54
C ASP A 810 10.73 -13.59 41.12
N GLY A 811 10.95 -13.83 39.83
CA GLY A 811 11.38 -15.11 39.28
C GLY A 811 10.36 -16.23 39.31
N LYS A 812 9.08 -15.93 39.65
CA LYS A 812 8.03 -16.95 39.82
C LYS A 812 7.17 -17.15 38.59
N GLU A 813 7.25 -16.23 37.62
CA GLU A 813 6.52 -16.32 36.38
C GLU A 813 7.43 -16.10 35.18
N LEU A 814 7.08 -16.72 34.05
CA LEU A 814 7.64 -16.45 32.74
C LEU A 814 6.52 -16.09 31.78
N VAL A 815 6.56 -14.88 31.25
CA VAL A 815 5.61 -14.38 30.24
C VAL A 815 6.21 -14.55 28.87
N PHE A 816 5.41 -14.88 27.86
CA PHE A 816 5.86 -15.00 26.47
C PHE A 816 4.73 -14.69 25.48
N SER A 817 5.07 -14.29 24.27
CA SER A 817 4.09 -14.06 23.21
C SER A 817 3.70 -15.38 22.52
N SER A 818 2.43 -15.48 22.14
CA SER A 818 1.85 -16.59 21.39
C SER A 818 0.88 -16.06 20.34
N GLY A 819 1.34 -15.97 19.07
CA GLY A 819 0.63 -15.20 18.06
C GLY A 819 0.52 -13.73 18.48
N THR A 820 -0.64 -13.11 18.31
CA THR A 820 -0.92 -11.73 18.72
C THR A 820 -1.35 -11.60 20.19
N GLY A 821 -1.21 -12.62 21.01
CA GLY A 821 -1.55 -12.62 22.44
C GLY A 821 -0.33 -12.90 23.32
N LEU A 822 -0.51 -12.67 24.64
CA LEU A 822 0.46 -13.03 25.66
C LEU A 822 -0.03 -14.25 26.46
N LYS A 823 0.91 -15.07 26.91
CA LYS A 823 0.70 -16.17 27.84
C LYS A 823 1.73 -16.09 28.97
N PHE A 824 1.44 -16.73 30.08
CA PHE A 824 2.36 -16.90 31.19
C PHE A 824 2.31 -18.32 31.75
N VAL A 825 3.38 -18.71 32.41
CA VAL A 825 3.50 -19.93 33.21
C VAL A 825 4.03 -19.56 34.60
N ASP A 826 3.50 -20.21 35.61
CA ASP A 826 4.09 -20.20 36.97
C ASP A 826 5.33 -21.08 36.92
N VAL A 827 6.43 -20.63 37.51
CA VAL A 827 7.72 -21.31 37.50
C VAL A 827 8.23 -21.52 38.90
N GLN A 828 8.75 -22.73 39.14
CA GLN A 828 9.48 -23.09 40.34
C GLN A 828 10.90 -23.51 39.94
N THR A 829 11.92 -22.89 40.52
CA THR A 829 13.32 -23.13 40.15
C THR A 829 14.04 -24.00 41.18
N LYS A 830 13.47 -24.25 42.36
CA LYS A 830 14.04 -25.05 43.45
C LYS A 830 13.00 -25.98 44.04
N PRO A 831 13.29 -27.26 44.45
CA PRO A 831 14.58 -27.90 44.35
C PRO A 831 14.97 -28.34 42.92
N ALA A 832 14.00 -28.41 41.99
CA ALA A 832 14.18 -28.70 40.56
C ALA A 832 13.31 -27.74 39.75
N PHE A 833 13.65 -27.56 38.49
CA PHE A 833 12.86 -26.73 37.60
C PHE A 833 11.52 -27.40 37.26
N SER A 834 10.42 -26.66 37.41
CA SER A 834 9.09 -27.05 36.96
C SER A 834 8.29 -25.83 36.50
N SER A 835 7.33 -26.01 35.62
CA SER A 835 6.42 -24.96 35.16
C SER A 835 4.99 -25.46 35.08
N SER A 836 4.04 -24.55 35.24
CA SER A 836 2.63 -24.84 34.98
C SER A 836 2.35 -24.92 33.49
N GLU A 837 1.15 -25.38 33.12
CA GLU A 837 0.64 -25.21 31.74
C GLU A 837 0.49 -23.71 31.39
N PRO A 838 0.72 -23.32 30.12
CA PRO A 838 0.60 -21.94 29.67
C PRO A 838 -0.83 -21.40 29.79
N LYS A 839 -1.00 -20.31 30.53
CA LYS A 839 -2.26 -19.60 30.73
C LYS A 839 -2.33 -18.33 29.87
N PRO A 840 -3.46 -18.01 29.20
CA PRO A 840 -3.56 -16.78 28.42
C PRO A 840 -3.67 -15.54 29.31
N LEU A 841 -3.04 -14.43 28.87
CA LEU A 841 -3.34 -13.09 29.35
C LEU A 841 -4.27 -12.41 28.33
N PRO A 842 -5.30 -11.66 28.75
CA PRO A 842 -6.23 -10.98 27.85
C PRO A 842 -5.60 -9.70 27.26
N ILE A 843 -4.37 -9.80 26.77
CA ILE A 843 -3.58 -8.69 26.23
C ILE A 843 -3.22 -9.00 24.77
N THR A 844 -3.64 -8.11 23.87
CA THR A 844 -3.30 -8.20 22.44
C THR A 844 -2.08 -7.35 22.12
N ILE A 845 -1.19 -7.86 21.27
CA ILE A 845 0.03 -7.22 20.83
C ILE A 845 0.16 -7.26 19.30
N GLU A 846 0.76 -6.24 18.71
CA GLU A 846 1.21 -6.28 17.31
C GLU A 846 2.59 -6.93 17.22
N LEU A 847 2.73 -7.87 16.27
CA LEU A 847 4.01 -8.56 16.04
C LEU A 847 5.03 -7.63 15.39
N THR A 848 6.27 -7.72 15.83
CA THR A 848 7.42 -7.02 15.29
C THR A 848 8.60 -7.96 15.12
N GLN A 849 9.67 -7.47 14.49
CA GLN A 849 10.90 -8.26 14.34
C GLN A 849 11.66 -8.43 15.65
N GLY A 850 11.50 -7.55 16.62
CA GLY A 850 12.04 -7.64 17.97
C GLY A 850 11.04 -8.19 18.99
N ARG A 851 11.29 -7.97 20.30
CA ARG A 851 10.34 -8.25 21.37
C ARG A 851 9.24 -7.20 21.36
N PRO A 852 7.96 -7.57 21.09
CA PRO A 852 6.89 -6.61 20.82
C PRO A 852 6.27 -5.99 22.07
N TYR A 853 6.74 -6.35 23.26
CA TYR A 853 6.23 -5.88 24.53
C TYR A 853 7.34 -5.77 25.58
N ASP A 854 7.05 -5.13 26.68
CA ASP A 854 7.87 -5.11 27.89
C ASP A 854 6.99 -5.13 29.15
N ILE A 855 7.59 -5.38 30.31
CA ILE A 855 6.86 -5.55 31.57
C ILE A 855 7.54 -4.67 32.63
N THR A 856 6.76 -3.97 33.47
CA THR A 856 7.26 -3.25 34.64
C THR A 856 7.87 -4.19 35.66
N GLN A 857 8.77 -3.69 36.51
CA GLN A 857 9.42 -4.50 37.57
C GLN A 857 8.42 -5.15 38.52
N ASP A 858 7.27 -4.52 38.83
CA ASP A 858 6.24 -5.08 39.67
C ASP A 858 5.39 -6.16 38.95
N GLY A 859 5.61 -6.41 37.68
CA GLY A 859 4.89 -7.41 36.86
C GLY A 859 3.44 -7.11 36.58
N LYS A 860 2.96 -5.88 36.89
CA LYS A 860 1.53 -5.53 36.77
C LYS A 860 1.16 -4.85 35.47
N THR A 861 2.08 -4.09 34.90
CA THR A 861 1.84 -3.29 33.72
C THR A 861 2.69 -3.76 32.54
N PHE A 862 2.07 -3.86 31.39
CA PHE A 862 2.68 -4.27 30.13
C PHE A 862 2.75 -3.07 29.20
N LEU A 863 3.90 -2.81 28.63
CA LEU A 863 4.06 -1.88 27.50
C LEU A 863 3.86 -2.66 26.21
N VAL A 864 2.84 -2.29 25.43
CA VAL A 864 2.44 -3.02 24.23
C VAL A 864 2.29 -2.06 23.05
N MET A 865 2.37 -2.61 21.85
CA MET A 865 2.01 -1.92 20.62
C MET A 865 0.69 -2.48 20.10
N GLN A 866 -0.21 -1.58 19.69
CA GLN A 866 -1.54 -1.91 19.18
C GLN A 866 -1.84 -1.08 17.91
N ARG A 867 -2.84 -1.50 17.15
CA ARG A 867 -3.34 -0.70 16.02
C ARG A 867 -4.19 0.47 16.53
N PRO A 868 -4.12 1.64 15.88
CA PRO A 868 -4.87 2.82 16.33
C PRO A 868 -6.38 2.61 16.46
N ASN A 869 -6.97 1.75 15.62
CA ASN A 869 -8.41 1.55 15.55
C ASN A 869 -8.95 0.42 16.46
N GLU A 870 -8.10 -0.35 17.13
CA GLU A 870 -8.54 -1.42 18.05
C GLU A 870 -8.97 -0.87 19.41
N THR A 871 -8.61 0.37 19.73
CA THR A 871 -8.91 1.02 21.02
C THR A 871 -10.23 1.79 21.03
N THR A 872 -10.83 2.09 19.84
CA THR A 872 -11.99 3.00 19.76
C THR A 872 -13.18 2.47 18.96
N SER A 873 -13.06 1.37 18.20
CA SER A 873 -14.19 0.82 17.45
C SER A 873 -14.44 -0.65 17.78
N SER A 874 -15.67 -0.98 18.08
CA SER A 874 -16.15 -2.36 18.25
C SER A 874 -16.28 -3.13 16.92
N GLU A 875 -15.99 -2.51 15.78
CA GLU A 875 -16.05 -3.14 14.46
C GLU A 875 -14.65 -3.56 13.99
N LYS A 876 -14.43 -4.86 13.87
CA LYS A 876 -13.24 -5.41 13.23
C LYS A 876 -13.19 -4.96 11.77
N PRO A 877 -11.98 -4.60 11.22
CA PRO A 877 -11.85 -4.26 9.81
C PRO A 877 -12.33 -5.44 8.95
N VAL A 878 -13.18 -5.13 7.98
CA VAL A 878 -13.68 -6.14 7.03
C VAL A 878 -12.52 -6.59 6.15
N LEU A 879 -12.13 -7.85 6.28
CA LEU A 879 -11.12 -8.47 5.43
C LEU A 879 -11.74 -8.85 4.09
N GLN A 880 -11.09 -8.49 2.98
CA GLN A 880 -11.61 -8.75 1.64
C GLN A 880 -10.55 -9.29 0.69
N ILE A 881 -10.99 -9.97 -0.35
CA ILE A 881 -10.20 -10.35 -1.51
C ILE A 881 -10.79 -9.63 -2.72
N ASN A 882 -9.96 -8.93 -3.46
CA ASN A 882 -10.33 -8.27 -4.71
C ASN A 882 -10.04 -9.17 -5.89
N VAL A 883 -10.97 -9.20 -6.86
CA VAL A 883 -10.88 -10.00 -8.08
C VAL A 883 -11.04 -9.11 -9.30
N VAL A 884 -10.18 -9.33 -10.28
CA VAL A 884 -10.22 -8.66 -11.59
C VAL A 884 -10.24 -9.72 -12.66
N LEU A 885 -11.36 -9.85 -13.37
CA LEU A 885 -11.48 -10.75 -14.52
C LEU A 885 -10.99 -10.03 -15.78
N ASN A 886 -10.42 -10.79 -16.72
CA ASN A 886 -9.88 -10.28 -18.00
C ASN A 886 -8.79 -9.21 -17.82
N TRP A 887 -8.00 -9.30 -16.73
CA TRP A 887 -6.95 -8.32 -16.40
C TRP A 887 -5.84 -8.27 -17.46
N PHE A 888 -5.57 -9.35 -18.18
CA PHE A 888 -4.57 -9.36 -19.25
C PHE A 888 -4.87 -8.36 -20.36
N ARG A 889 -6.13 -8.04 -20.60
CA ARG A 889 -6.51 -7.00 -21.55
C ARG A 889 -6.04 -5.62 -21.08
N GLU A 890 -6.32 -5.26 -19.83
CA GLU A 890 -5.83 -4.02 -19.25
C GLU A 890 -4.30 -3.97 -19.23
N LEU A 891 -3.66 -5.09 -18.89
CA LEU A 891 -2.21 -5.21 -18.90
C LEU A 891 -1.63 -4.94 -20.30
N GLN A 892 -2.20 -5.54 -21.35
CA GLN A 892 -1.77 -5.33 -22.73
C GLN A 892 -2.04 -3.91 -23.26
N GLU A 893 -3.15 -3.29 -22.83
CA GLU A 893 -3.46 -1.89 -23.16
C GLU A 893 -2.47 -0.92 -22.48
N ARG A 894 -2.09 -1.17 -21.23
CA ARG A 894 -1.17 -0.30 -20.46
C ARG A 894 0.30 -0.55 -20.79
N VAL A 895 0.65 -1.77 -21.12
CA VAL A 895 2.02 -2.23 -21.36
C VAL A 895 2.06 -3.04 -22.65
N PRO A 896 1.98 -2.42 -23.84
CA PRO A 896 1.93 -3.16 -25.09
C PRO A 896 3.24 -3.93 -25.35
N VAL A 897 3.13 -5.21 -25.63
CA VAL A 897 4.23 -6.07 -26.13
C VAL A 897 4.30 -5.93 -27.64
N LYS A 898 5.35 -5.32 -28.16
CA LYS A 898 5.61 -5.14 -29.61
C LYS A 898 6.21 -6.40 -30.23
#